data_1df1819b05eeaa3f12a6bf26dbd1ef73
#
_entry.id   1df1819b05eeaa3f12a6bf26dbd1ef73
#
_cell.length_a   1.000
_cell.length_b   1.000
_cell.length_c   1.000
_cell.angle_alpha   90.00
_cell.angle_beta   90.00
_cell.angle_gamma   90.00
#
_symmetry.space_group_name_H-M   'P 1'
#
loop_
_entity.id
_entity.type
_entity.pdbx_description
1 polymer ?
#
loop_
_entity_poly.entity_id
_entity_poly.type
_entity_poly.pdbx_seq_one_letter_code
_entity_poly.pdbx_strand_id
1 'polypeptide(L)'
;MGAQDNNGSDTSYVAQLPDVDTEETSEWTDSLDALVKEGGPKRARFVITKLLDRARELGVPSLVEVSSPYVNTIPAAAQAPFPGDMDIERRIRAYIRWNAAVMVVNANHRADGIGGHLSTYASSAGLYELGFNHFFRGKTSDDPGDHVYFQGHAAPGIYARAFLERRFDEEHLSNFRREIAGHGLTSYPHPWLMHDFWEFPTVSMGLGPLNSIYHARFNHYLQNREIDDTSKSRVWCFLGDGECDEPETLGAICLAGREHLDNLTWVVNCNLQRLDGPVRGNGKIIQELEAVFRGAGWNVIKVIWGEGWDKLLAKDVDGVLLDKMNSSVDGEYQRFATASGAYIREHFFGPDPKLRALVEDLSDDELQSLPRGGHDYKKMYAAYHAATNTTGMPTVILAKTIKGWTLGTAAEGKNASHQVKKLTHEQLGDLRIRLHLEDVISEEQLAAEEPPYYRPPIDSEEYRYMMERRGVLGGSLPKRSTEIRTPLVLPPADVLNEFDAGSNGAAVSTTMSFTRLLRTLARTKEFGPRMVPIIPDEARTFGIDSLFREFGIYAADGQHYEPVDAQLLLSYTESQKGQLLEEGITEAGSLGSFTAAGTAYATRGVPMVPFFIFYSMFGFQRVGDLIWAAADAQAKGFLLGATAGRTSLLGEGLQHQDGHSLLLASTVPTCQAYDPAFAYEVAAVVRSGLTRMYGGVDANGVSGDGESVFYYLALYNVNYEMPARPNNVSDDDIIKGLYKWAPAPTGVDAVATILFSGSSQGVARDAQRALADHYGVGAELWSATSYKRLREDALSVERHNRLHPMDAALKAPVSELLASAPGPIVAVTDFMRAVPDQISRFIPPLPSKAKNPPPRPFLTLGTDGFGRSDTREALRRFFETDEAHVVVAVLTGLAELGTIDPKVVDKAIRDYDLETDTDDPWKR
;
A
#
# COMPACT_ATOMS: atom_id res chain seq x y z
N MET A 1 30.79 -61.13 -1.60
CA MET A 1 30.07 -60.56 -0.48
C MET A 1 29.60 -59.23 -0.96
N GLY A 2 28.46 -59.20 -1.43
CA GLY A 2 27.14 -58.85 -0.97
C GLY A 2 26.81 -57.52 -1.60
N ALA A 3 26.25 -57.57 -2.86
CA ALA A 3 25.53 -56.44 -3.37
C ALA A 3 24.28 -56.22 -2.51
N GLN A 4 24.20 -55.08 -1.83
CA GLN A 4 22.94 -54.59 -1.29
C GLN A 4 22.12 -54.02 -2.40
N ASP A 5 21.06 -54.74 -2.77
CA ASP A 5 19.93 -54.23 -3.55
C ASP A 5 19.32 -53.04 -2.79
N ASN A 6 19.63 -51.83 -3.25
CA ASN A 6 18.87 -50.65 -2.87
C ASN A 6 17.59 -50.61 -3.73
N ASN A 7 16.60 -51.38 -3.36
CA ASN A 7 15.22 -51.15 -3.74
C ASN A 7 14.73 -49.87 -3.09
N GLY A 8 15.22 -48.72 -3.54
CA GLY A 8 14.58 -47.45 -3.33
C GLY A 8 13.28 -47.48 -4.14
N SER A 9 12.14 -47.56 -3.47
CA SER A 9 10.84 -47.35 -4.11
C SER A 9 10.92 -46.04 -4.88
N ASP A 10 10.70 -46.10 -6.21
CA ASP A 10 10.57 -44.93 -7.05
C ASP A 10 9.40 -44.09 -6.51
N THR A 11 9.75 -42.96 -5.87
CA THR A 11 8.75 -42.05 -5.25
C THR A 11 8.32 -40.95 -6.20
N SER A 12 8.74 -41.00 -7.47
CA SER A 12 8.31 -40.00 -8.45
C SER A 12 6.84 -40.21 -8.82
N TYR A 13 6.12 -39.10 -9.09
CA TYR A 13 4.72 -39.21 -9.54
C TYR A 13 4.61 -39.92 -10.90
N VAL A 14 5.65 -39.89 -11.74
CA VAL A 14 5.72 -40.53 -13.05
C VAL A 14 5.60 -42.04 -12.92
N ALA A 15 6.10 -42.63 -11.83
CA ALA A 15 5.92 -44.06 -11.55
C ALA A 15 4.46 -44.50 -11.33
N GLN A 16 3.56 -43.52 -11.13
CA GLN A 16 2.11 -43.76 -11.01
C GLN A 16 1.37 -43.72 -12.38
N LEU A 17 2.06 -43.31 -13.44
CA LEU A 17 1.49 -43.19 -14.78
C LEU A 17 1.75 -44.46 -15.57
N PRO A 18 0.81 -44.94 -16.42
CA PRO A 18 1.06 -46.08 -17.29
C PRO A 18 2.07 -45.68 -18.36
N ASP A 19 3.18 -46.40 -18.45
CA ASP A 19 4.14 -46.28 -19.54
C ASP A 19 3.60 -47.05 -20.77
N VAL A 20 3.35 -46.30 -21.83
CA VAL A 20 2.74 -46.85 -23.06
C VAL A 20 3.78 -47.50 -24.01
N ASP A 21 5.06 -47.23 -23.82
CA ASP A 21 6.18 -47.82 -24.54
C ASP A 21 7.42 -47.95 -23.63
N THR A 22 7.47 -49.06 -22.89
CA THR A 22 8.51 -49.35 -21.95
C THR A 22 9.88 -49.60 -22.62
N GLU A 23 9.92 -50.06 -23.89
CA GLU A 23 11.17 -50.27 -24.62
C GLU A 23 11.80 -48.90 -24.99
N GLU A 24 11.03 -47.97 -25.57
CA GLU A 24 11.48 -46.61 -25.89
C GLU A 24 11.96 -45.88 -24.63
N THR A 25 11.19 -45.96 -23.52
CA THR A 25 11.55 -45.34 -22.25
C THR A 25 12.88 -45.93 -21.70
N SER A 26 13.11 -47.25 -21.84
CA SER A 26 14.34 -47.87 -21.43
C SER A 26 15.53 -47.38 -22.30
N GLU A 27 15.38 -47.28 -23.62
CA GLU A 27 16.39 -46.79 -24.52
C GLU A 27 16.87 -45.37 -24.17
N TRP A 28 15.95 -44.46 -23.82
CA TRP A 28 16.26 -43.12 -23.38
C TRP A 28 17.03 -43.11 -22.03
N THR A 29 16.59 -43.92 -21.06
CA THR A 29 17.23 -44.00 -19.75
C THR A 29 18.61 -44.66 -19.83
N ASP A 30 18.76 -45.72 -20.64
CA ASP A 30 20.04 -46.38 -20.87
C ASP A 30 21.04 -45.43 -21.59
N SER A 31 20.57 -44.62 -22.50
CA SER A 31 21.35 -43.59 -23.19
C SER A 31 21.86 -42.53 -22.22
N LEU A 32 21.01 -42.12 -21.26
CA LEU A 32 21.39 -41.18 -20.20
C LEU A 32 22.46 -41.82 -19.26
N ASP A 33 22.27 -43.07 -18.87
CA ASP A 33 23.23 -43.80 -18.02
C ASP A 33 24.60 -43.95 -18.70
N ALA A 34 24.61 -44.28 -19.99
CA ALA A 34 25.82 -44.31 -20.79
C ALA A 34 26.52 -42.94 -20.84
N LEU A 35 25.75 -41.89 -21.09
CA LEU A 35 26.24 -40.51 -21.12
C LEU A 35 26.84 -40.08 -19.78
N VAL A 36 26.25 -40.44 -18.65
CA VAL A 36 26.78 -40.16 -17.31
C VAL A 36 28.06 -40.96 -17.09
N LYS A 37 28.09 -42.23 -17.50
CA LYS A 37 29.24 -43.13 -17.33
C LYS A 37 30.48 -42.70 -18.15
N GLU A 38 30.25 -42.29 -19.41
CA GLU A 38 31.34 -41.95 -20.33
C GLU A 38 31.73 -40.48 -20.30
N GLY A 39 30.73 -39.57 -20.25
CA GLY A 39 30.93 -38.12 -20.30
C GLY A 39 30.88 -37.42 -18.95
N GLY A 40 30.51 -38.15 -17.91
CA GLY A 40 30.30 -37.63 -16.56
C GLY A 40 29.02 -36.77 -16.37
N PRO A 41 28.67 -36.47 -15.11
CA PRO A 41 27.41 -35.74 -14.78
C PRO A 41 27.29 -34.35 -15.43
N LYS A 42 28.41 -33.68 -15.67
CA LYS A 42 28.41 -32.35 -16.31
C LYS A 42 27.94 -32.43 -17.75
N ARG A 43 28.45 -33.42 -18.53
CA ARG A 43 28.02 -33.61 -19.91
C ARG A 43 26.54 -34.03 -20.01
N ALA A 44 26.14 -34.94 -19.11
CA ALA A 44 24.74 -35.35 -19.04
C ALA A 44 23.81 -34.17 -18.77
N ARG A 45 24.13 -33.32 -17.77
CA ARG A 45 23.37 -32.09 -17.49
C ARG A 45 23.23 -31.18 -18.73
N PHE A 46 24.33 -30.96 -19.47
CA PHE A 46 24.30 -30.15 -20.70
C PHE A 46 23.33 -30.73 -21.73
N VAL A 47 23.38 -32.03 -21.96
CA VAL A 47 22.50 -32.69 -22.94
C VAL A 47 21.06 -32.63 -22.51
N ILE A 48 20.75 -32.91 -21.22
CA ILE A 48 19.39 -32.80 -20.67
C ILE A 48 18.85 -31.38 -20.84
N THR A 49 19.65 -30.34 -20.53
CA THR A 49 19.24 -28.95 -20.74
C THR A 49 18.90 -28.67 -22.21
N LYS A 50 19.72 -29.16 -23.13
CA LYS A 50 19.45 -29.03 -24.59
C LYS A 50 18.19 -29.75 -25.05
N LEU A 51 17.90 -30.93 -24.48
CA LEU A 51 16.65 -31.65 -24.76
C LEU A 51 15.43 -30.89 -24.22
N LEU A 52 15.51 -30.31 -23.02
CA LEU A 52 14.44 -29.48 -22.46
C LEU A 52 14.21 -28.20 -23.29
N ASP A 53 15.27 -27.54 -23.78
CA ASP A 53 15.15 -26.40 -24.69
C ASP A 53 14.44 -26.83 -25.99
N ARG A 54 14.82 -27.98 -26.55
CA ARG A 54 14.18 -28.50 -27.76
C ARG A 54 12.72 -28.88 -27.54
N ALA A 55 12.40 -29.45 -26.38
CA ALA A 55 11.01 -29.78 -26.03
C ALA A 55 10.15 -28.51 -26.00
N ARG A 56 10.66 -27.40 -25.43
CA ARG A 56 9.96 -26.09 -25.45
C ARG A 56 9.72 -25.57 -26.86
N GLU A 57 10.73 -25.62 -27.73
CA GLU A 57 10.60 -25.24 -29.15
C GLU A 57 9.50 -26.04 -29.87
N LEU A 58 9.31 -27.29 -29.50
CA LEU A 58 8.31 -28.19 -30.06
C LEU A 58 6.94 -28.06 -29.39
N GLY A 59 6.79 -27.14 -28.44
CA GLY A 59 5.51 -26.93 -27.74
C GLY A 59 5.14 -28.03 -26.75
N VAL A 60 6.10 -28.87 -26.34
CA VAL A 60 5.88 -29.84 -25.27
C VAL A 60 5.77 -29.10 -23.94
N PRO A 61 4.69 -29.27 -23.17
CA PRO A 61 4.58 -28.67 -21.86
C PRO A 61 5.73 -29.18 -20.98
N SER A 62 6.72 -28.35 -20.74
CA SER A 62 7.91 -28.73 -19.99
C SER A 62 7.64 -28.75 -18.50
N LEU A 63 8.32 -29.63 -17.77
CA LEU A 63 8.58 -29.49 -16.35
C LEU A 63 9.16 -28.10 -16.10
N VAL A 64 8.53 -27.32 -15.21
CA VAL A 64 8.99 -25.98 -14.86
C VAL A 64 10.37 -26.13 -14.20
N GLU A 65 11.44 -25.73 -14.88
CA GLU A 65 12.72 -25.52 -14.21
C GLU A 65 12.56 -24.36 -13.23
N VAL A 66 12.50 -24.67 -11.94
CA VAL A 66 12.33 -23.69 -10.87
C VAL A 66 13.52 -22.73 -10.80
N SER A 67 14.72 -23.15 -11.25
CA SER A 67 15.94 -22.35 -11.25
C SER A 67 16.85 -22.74 -12.41
N SER A 68 17.31 -21.74 -13.16
CA SER A 68 18.28 -21.91 -14.24
C SER A 68 19.72 -21.60 -13.77
N PRO A 69 20.78 -21.93 -14.53
CA PRO A 69 22.15 -21.58 -14.18
C PRO A 69 22.35 -20.09 -13.86
N TYR A 70 23.38 -19.76 -13.07
CA TYR A 70 23.66 -18.38 -12.63
C TYR A 70 24.32 -17.54 -13.74
N VAL A 71 23.61 -17.42 -14.86
CA VAL A 71 23.97 -16.63 -16.07
C VAL A 71 22.79 -15.79 -16.54
N ASN A 72 23.06 -14.92 -17.50
CA ASN A 72 22.00 -14.10 -18.11
C ASN A 72 20.95 -14.96 -18.81
N THR A 73 19.70 -14.60 -18.70
CA THR A 73 18.59 -15.28 -19.40
C THR A 73 18.68 -15.06 -20.92
N ILE A 74 19.05 -13.83 -21.34
CA ILE A 74 19.17 -13.47 -22.76
C ILE A 74 20.65 -13.63 -23.16
N PRO A 75 20.99 -14.60 -24.03
CA PRO A 75 22.35 -14.75 -24.52
C PRO A 75 22.76 -13.56 -25.42
N ALA A 76 24.06 -13.29 -25.49
CA ALA A 76 24.60 -12.14 -26.25
C ALA A 76 24.10 -12.07 -27.71
N ALA A 77 23.97 -13.23 -28.37
CA ALA A 77 23.49 -13.31 -29.76
C ALA A 77 22.00 -13.00 -29.97
N ALA A 78 21.18 -13.07 -28.87
CA ALA A 78 19.75 -12.82 -28.93
C ALA A 78 19.35 -11.44 -28.37
N GLN A 79 20.33 -10.60 -28.01
CA GLN A 79 20.07 -9.27 -27.46
C GLN A 79 19.56 -8.32 -28.55
N ALA A 80 18.46 -7.61 -28.26
CA ALA A 80 18.01 -6.51 -29.10
C ALA A 80 19.10 -5.42 -29.18
N PRO A 81 19.36 -4.85 -30.37
CA PRO A 81 20.39 -3.82 -30.54
C PRO A 81 19.98 -2.54 -29.79
N PHE A 82 20.90 -1.93 -29.06
CA PHE A 82 20.68 -0.68 -28.37
C PHE A 82 20.50 0.47 -29.37
N PRO A 83 19.38 1.23 -29.33
CA PRO A 83 19.09 2.23 -30.36
C PRO A 83 19.59 3.63 -30.04
N GLY A 84 20.13 3.87 -28.83
CA GLY A 84 20.57 5.18 -28.36
C GLY A 84 22.02 5.49 -28.60
N ASP A 85 22.44 6.69 -28.19
CA ASP A 85 23.85 7.11 -28.19
C ASP A 85 24.48 6.82 -26.81
N MET A 86 25.40 5.86 -26.79
CA MET A 86 26.05 5.41 -25.54
C MET A 86 26.86 6.49 -24.85
N ASP A 87 27.51 7.37 -25.64
CA ASP A 87 28.41 8.42 -25.11
C ASP A 87 27.60 9.57 -24.52
N ILE A 88 26.55 10.04 -25.22
CA ILE A 88 25.65 11.07 -24.73
C ILE A 88 24.94 10.57 -23.45
N GLU A 89 24.41 9.36 -23.47
CA GLU A 89 23.72 8.82 -22.29
C GLU A 89 24.65 8.55 -21.11
N ARG A 90 25.91 8.20 -21.37
CA ARG A 90 26.92 8.10 -20.30
C ARG A 90 27.15 9.46 -19.62
N ARG A 91 27.25 10.54 -20.40
CA ARG A 91 27.43 11.90 -19.87
C ARG A 91 26.19 12.34 -19.08
N ILE A 92 24.99 12.11 -19.59
CA ILE A 92 23.73 12.41 -18.86
C ILE A 92 23.70 11.68 -17.51
N ARG A 93 23.99 10.37 -17.48
CA ARG A 93 24.07 9.61 -16.23
C ARG A 93 25.13 10.14 -15.27
N ALA A 94 26.25 10.61 -15.78
CA ALA A 94 27.31 11.22 -14.97
C ALA A 94 26.82 12.49 -14.28
N TYR A 95 26.15 13.38 -15.01
CA TYR A 95 25.58 14.63 -14.47
C TYR A 95 24.51 14.35 -13.39
N ILE A 96 23.63 13.37 -13.61
CA ILE A 96 22.61 13.01 -12.64
C ILE A 96 23.25 12.45 -11.36
N ARG A 97 24.23 11.54 -11.49
CA ARG A 97 24.95 10.97 -10.33
C ARG A 97 25.68 12.03 -9.54
N TRP A 98 26.33 12.99 -10.22
CA TRP A 98 26.98 14.13 -9.59
C TRP A 98 26.00 14.98 -8.80
N ASN A 99 24.92 15.43 -9.44
CA ASN A 99 23.93 16.29 -8.79
C ASN A 99 23.23 15.58 -7.61
N ALA A 100 22.93 14.31 -7.72
CA ALA A 100 22.36 13.53 -6.62
C ALA A 100 23.33 13.45 -5.42
N ALA A 101 24.63 13.23 -5.67
CA ALA A 101 25.64 13.17 -4.64
C ALA A 101 25.84 14.55 -3.97
N VAL A 102 26.01 15.60 -4.75
CA VAL A 102 26.20 16.98 -4.26
C VAL A 102 24.97 17.45 -3.48
N MET A 103 23.76 17.16 -3.95
CA MET A 103 22.53 17.50 -3.25
C MET A 103 22.50 16.93 -1.82
N VAL A 104 22.80 15.64 -1.66
CA VAL A 104 22.82 14.99 -0.34
C VAL A 104 23.98 15.52 0.52
N VAL A 105 25.17 15.72 -0.06
CA VAL A 105 26.35 16.23 0.66
C VAL A 105 26.09 17.64 1.18
N ASN A 106 25.66 18.56 0.29
CA ASN A 106 25.39 19.95 0.67
C ASN A 106 24.27 20.05 1.71
N ALA A 107 23.20 19.24 1.60
CA ALA A 107 22.15 19.20 2.61
C ALA A 107 22.67 18.81 3.99
N ASN A 108 23.60 17.84 4.09
CA ASN A 108 24.19 17.42 5.36
C ASN A 108 25.30 18.38 5.87
N HIS A 109 25.88 19.23 5.02
CA HIS A 109 26.76 20.34 5.46
C HIS A 109 25.93 21.45 6.10
N ARG A 110 24.77 21.81 5.51
CA ARG A 110 23.87 22.85 6.01
C ARG A 110 23.14 22.48 7.29
N ALA A 111 22.75 21.20 7.40
CA ALA A 111 22.02 20.70 8.56
C ALA A 111 22.47 19.27 8.89
N ASP A 112 23.25 19.13 9.97
CA ASP A 112 23.73 17.81 10.38
C ASP A 112 22.56 16.86 10.70
N GLY A 113 22.65 15.64 10.18
CA GLY A 113 21.62 14.61 10.38
C GLY A 113 20.41 14.72 9.46
N ILE A 114 20.33 15.66 8.50
CA ILE A 114 19.23 15.74 7.53
C ILE A 114 19.12 14.46 6.69
N GLY A 115 20.24 13.75 6.51
CA GLY A 115 20.28 12.44 5.88
C GLY A 115 20.22 12.47 4.35
N GLY A 116 19.71 11.38 3.80
CA GLY A 116 19.67 11.11 2.36
C GLY A 116 20.34 9.77 2.04
N HIS A 117 19.91 9.14 0.96
CA HIS A 117 20.44 7.84 0.53
C HIS A 117 21.08 7.98 -0.86
N LEU A 118 22.36 7.72 -0.96
CA LEU A 118 23.11 7.74 -2.23
C LEU A 118 23.34 6.36 -2.82
N SER A 119 23.64 5.38 -1.96
CA SER A 119 24.12 4.06 -2.38
C SER A 119 23.12 3.25 -3.18
N THR A 120 21.83 3.35 -2.87
CA THR A 120 20.76 2.68 -3.61
C THR A 120 20.60 3.28 -5.01
N TYR A 121 20.53 4.61 -5.10
CA TYR A 121 20.47 5.26 -6.41
C TYR A 121 21.74 4.98 -7.22
N ALA A 122 22.91 5.07 -6.61
CA ALA A 122 24.17 4.80 -7.28
C ALA A 122 24.20 3.40 -7.93
N SER A 123 23.61 2.38 -7.28
CA SER A 123 23.48 1.03 -7.85
C SER A 123 22.43 0.95 -8.97
N SER A 124 21.35 1.71 -8.89
CA SER A 124 20.19 1.61 -9.81
C SER A 124 20.12 2.69 -10.89
N ALA A 125 21.04 3.65 -10.90
CA ALA A 125 20.97 4.80 -11.81
C ALA A 125 20.82 4.41 -13.29
N GLY A 126 21.58 3.38 -13.77
CA GLY A 126 21.46 2.88 -15.13
C GLY A 126 20.09 2.28 -15.43
N LEU A 127 19.45 1.66 -14.43
CA LEU A 127 18.12 1.05 -14.56
C LEU A 127 17.06 2.12 -14.80
N TYR A 128 17.10 3.23 -14.04
CA TYR A 128 16.15 4.34 -14.20
C TYR A 128 16.39 5.12 -15.50
N GLU A 129 17.65 5.46 -15.81
CA GLU A 129 17.95 6.26 -17.00
C GLU A 129 17.59 5.55 -18.30
N LEU A 130 17.77 4.23 -18.34
CA LEU A 130 17.30 3.44 -19.46
C LEU A 130 15.79 3.54 -19.63
N GLY A 131 15.05 3.45 -18.53
CA GLY A 131 13.60 3.63 -18.51
C GLY A 131 13.18 5.01 -19.01
N PHE A 132 13.79 6.07 -18.50
CA PHE A 132 13.49 7.45 -18.91
C PHE A 132 13.78 7.72 -20.38
N ASN A 133 14.86 7.16 -20.94
CA ASN A 133 15.28 7.45 -22.29
C ASN A 133 14.60 6.58 -23.33
N HIS A 134 14.09 5.37 -22.98
CA HIS A 134 13.66 4.39 -23.98
C HIS A 134 12.31 3.74 -23.74
N PHE A 135 11.77 3.75 -22.50
CA PHE A 135 10.60 2.92 -22.17
C PHE A 135 9.46 3.66 -21.48
N PHE A 136 9.72 4.46 -20.45
CA PHE A 136 8.66 5.07 -19.64
C PHE A 136 7.89 6.10 -20.45
N ARG A 137 6.62 5.81 -20.71
CA ARG A 137 5.72 6.73 -21.43
C ARG A 137 5.18 7.79 -20.49
N GLY A 138 5.38 9.05 -20.86
CA GLY A 138 4.86 10.20 -20.11
C GLY A 138 3.37 10.41 -20.37
N LYS A 139 2.77 11.32 -19.57
CA LYS A 139 1.35 11.70 -19.66
C LYS A 139 1.15 12.80 -20.69
N THR A 140 0.22 12.55 -21.62
CA THR A 140 -0.28 13.54 -22.57
C THR A 140 -1.76 13.85 -22.27
N SER A 141 -2.39 14.79 -23.00
CA SER A 141 -3.84 15.03 -22.91
C SER A 141 -4.68 13.81 -23.24
N ASP A 142 -4.19 12.96 -24.14
CA ASP A 142 -4.96 11.83 -24.71
C ASP A 142 -4.55 10.46 -24.11
N ASP A 143 -3.35 10.38 -23.53
CA ASP A 143 -2.79 9.13 -23.00
C ASP A 143 -2.22 9.37 -21.59
N PRO A 144 -2.77 8.71 -20.55
CA PRO A 144 -2.24 8.79 -19.19
C PRO A 144 -0.82 8.22 -19.01
N GLY A 145 -0.24 7.60 -20.03
CA GLY A 145 1.11 7.06 -20.00
C GLY A 145 1.27 5.82 -19.15
N ASP A 146 2.49 5.63 -18.67
CA ASP A 146 2.87 4.53 -17.79
C ASP A 146 2.88 4.98 -16.33
N HIS A 147 2.76 4.01 -15.43
CA HIS A 147 2.85 4.20 -13.99
C HIS A 147 4.17 3.64 -13.48
N VAL A 148 4.94 4.45 -12.77
CA VAL A 148 6.26 4.05 -12.27
C VAL A 148 6.31 4.17 -10.75
N TYR A 149 6.42 3.04 -10.06
CA TYR A 149 6.71 2.95 -8.64
C TYR A 149 8.22 3.05 -8.43
N PHE A 150 8.70 4.25 -8.13
CA PHE A 150 10.11 4.51 -7.89
C PHE A 150 10.51 4.05 -6.50
N GLN A 151 11.57 3.26 -6.36
CA GLN A 151 12.07 2.89 -5.04
C GLN A 151 12.42 4.14 -4.23
N GLY A 152 11.88 4.25 -3.01
CA GLY A 152 12.00 5.46 -2.19
C GLY A 152 13.43 5.94 -1.98
N HIS A 153 14.35 5.02 -1.75
CA HIS A 153 15.76 5.32 -1.56
C HIS A 153 16.49 5.87 -2.81
N ALA A 154 15.85 5.82 -3.98
CA ALA A 154 16.39 6.36 -5.24
C ALA A 154 15.94 7.81 -5.52
N ALA A 155 15.07 8.40 -4.70
CA ALA A 155 14.54 9.76 -4.89
C ALA A 155 15.58 10.82 -5.24
N PRO A 156 16.80 10.86 -4.64
CA PRO A 156 17.81 11.86 -5.00
C PRO A 156 18.16 11.88 -6.49
N GLY A 157 18.25 10.71 -7.12
CA GLY A 157 18.52 10.63 -8.56
C GLY A 157 17.36 11.09 -9.42
N ILE A 158 16.13 10.83 -9.00
CA ILE A 158 14.94 11.27 -9.72
C ILE A 158 14.82 12.80 -9.67
N TYR A 159 15.14 13.42 -8.54
CA TYR A 159 15.23 14.89 -8.43
C TYR A 159 16.35 15.46 -9.31
N ALA A 160 17.54 14.84 -9.30
CA ALA A 160 18.64 15.24 -10.15
C ALA A 160 18.29 15.13 -11.64
N ARG A 161 17.55 14.09 -12.06
CA ARG A 161 17.03 13.97 -13.41
C ARG A 161 16.05 15.11 -13.74
N ALA A 162 15.09 15.39 -12.87
CA ALA A 162 14.13 16.47 -13.05
C ALA A 162 14.82 17.86 -13.10
N PHE A 163 15.94 18.04 -12.37
CA PHE A 163 16.78 19.23 -12.45
C PHE A 163 17.43 19.37 -13.84
N LEU A 164 17.96 18.31 -14.42
CA LEU A 164 18.49 18.35 -15.79
C LEU A 164 17.40 18.68 -16.81
N GLU A 165 16.20 18.17 -16.64
CA GLU A 165 15.01 18.48 -17.46
C GLU A 165 14.44 19.88 -17.21
N ARG A 166 15.03 20.69 -16.33
CA ARG A 166 14.62 22.06 -15.96
C ARG A 166 13.25 22.15 -15.27
N ARG A 167 12.82 21.08 -14.63
CA ARG A 167 11.62 21.03 -13.81
C ARG A 167 11.85 21.55 -12.40
N PHE A 168 13.08 21.44 -11.94
CA PHE A 168 13.59 22.02 -10.69
C PHE A 168 14.77 22.93 -10.99
N ASP A 169 15.04 23.86 -10.10
CA ASP A 169 16.21 24.71 -10.08
C ASP A 169 17.16 24.35 -8.92
N GLU A 170 18.24 25.13 -8.75
CA GLU A 170 19.21 24.91 -7.69
C GLU A 170 18.64 25.17 -6.29
N GLU A 171 17.64 26.03 -6.17
CA GLU A 171 16.96 26.30 -4.89
C GLU A 171 16.21 25.06 -4.41
N HIS A 172 15.49 24.38 -5.28
CA HIS A 172 14.82 23.12 -4.97
C HIS A 172 15.82 22.05 -4.47
N LEU A 173 16.93 21.84 -5.20
CA LEU A 173 17.94 20.87 -4.81
C LEU A 173 18.61 21.24 -3.47
N SER A 174 18.84 22.53 -3.26
CA SER A 174 19.43 23.07 -2.03
C SER A 174 18.52 22.90 -0.81
N ASN A 175 17.21 22.79 -1.03
CA ASN A 175 16.22 22.54 0.00
C ASN A 175 15.80 21.04 0.06
N PHE A 176 16.67 20.13 -0.37
CA PHE A 176 16.42 18.70 -0.21
C PHE A 176 16.17 18.32 1.26
N ARG A 177 15.05 17.65 1.53
CA ARG A 177 14.54 17.29 2.87
C ARG A 177 14.25 18.50 3.79
N ARG A 178 14.00 19.66 3.19
CA ARG A 178 13.59 20.88 3.92
C ARG A 178 12.23 21.36 3.43
N GLU A 179 11.26 20.49 3.50
CA GLU A 179 9.90 20.65 2.97
C GLU A 179 9.17 21.90 3.49
N ILE A 180 9.46 22.30 4.74
CA ILE A 180 8.83 23.46 5.41
C ILE A 180 9.43 24.80 4.93
N ALA A 181 10.63 24.79 4.37
CA ALA A 181 11.34 26.00 3.96
C ALA A 181 10.82 26.66 2.66
N GLY A 182 9.75 26.11 2.07
CA GLY A 182 9.27 26.49 0.73
C GLY A 182 10.15 25.87 -0.38
N HIS A 183 9.55 25.45 -1.47
CA HIS A 183 10.25 24.76 -2.58
C HIS A 183 11.17 23.61 -2.15
N GLY A 184 10.87 22.97 -1.00
CA GLY A 184 11.65 21.88 -0.46
C GLY A 184 11.29 20.55 -1.13
N LEU A 185 12.32 19.73 -1.45
CA LEU A 185 12.13 18.39 -1.97
C LEU A 185 11.90 17.41 -0.83
N THR A 186 10.94 16.48 -1.00
CA THR A 186 10.59 15.47 0.01
C THR A 186 11.70 14.43 0.18
N SER A 187 11.69 13.78 1.34
CA SER A 187 12.67 12.72 1.66
C SER A 187 12.55 11.52 0.75
N TYR A 188 11.32 11.17 0.37
CA TYR A 188 10.92 10.03 -0.43
C TYR A 188 9.74 10.41 -1.34
N PRO A 189 9.25 9.52 -2.22
CA PRO A 189 8.03 9.77 -2.97
C PRO A 189 6.83 9.96 -2.05
N HIS A 190 6.32 11.20 -1.98
CA HIS A 190 5.14 11.58 -1.19
C HIS A 190 4.18 12.43 -2.04
N PRO A 191 3.14 11.82 -2.65
CA PRO A 191 2.13 12.53 -3.42
C PRO A 191 1.40 13.61 -2.61
N TRP A 192 1.23 13.42 -1.31
CA TRP A 192 0.63 14.41 -0.43
C TRP A 192 1.44 15.71 -0.34
N LEU A 193 2.77 15.62 -0.35
CA LEU A 193 3.68 16.75 -0.15
C LEU A 193 4.14 17.37 -1.48
N MET A 194 4.29 16.56 -2.54
CA MET A 194 4.66 17.00 -3.89
C MET A 194 3.60 16.53 -4.89
N HIS A 195 2.40 17.10 -4.78
CA HIS A 195 1.18 16.64 -5.42
C HIS A 195 1.16 16.70 -6.96
N ASP A 196 2.05 17.48 -7.58
CA ASP A 196 2.18 17.57 -9.04
C ASP A 196 3.32 16.68 -9.59
N PHE A 197 4.11 16.08 -8.70
CA PHE A 197 5.30 15.34 -9.07
C PHE A 197 5.16 13.84 -8.81
N TRP A 198 5.01 13.42 -7.57
CA TRP A 198 4.93 12.01 -7.21
C TRP A 198 3.53 11.44 -7.38
N GLU A 199 3.43 10.22 -7.92
CA GLU A 199 2.14 9.52 -8.06
C GLU A 199 1.89 8.51 -6.94
N PHE A 200 2.95 7.81 -6.50
CA PHE A 200 2.85 6.69 -5.57
C PHE A 200 3.84 6.83 -4.43
N PRO A 201 3.39 6.68 -3.16
CA PRO A 201 4.29 6.48 -2.05
C PRO A 201 4.87 5.07 -2.11
N THR A 202 6.18 4.94 -1.88
CA THR A 202 6.91 3.66 -1.94
C THR A 202 7.72 3.39 -0.67
N VAL A 203 7.47 4.15 0.35
CA VAL A 203 7.92 3.99 1.73
C VAL A 203 6.68 4.08 2.61
N SER A 204 6.30 3.06 3.34
CA SER A 204 7.03 1.87 3.84
C SER A 204 7.44 0.89 2.72
N MET A 205 8.54 0.13 2.96
CA MET A 205 9.03 -0.86 2.01
C MET A 205 8.06 -2.04 1.90
N GLY A 206 7.99 -2.67 0.72
CA GLY A 206 7.04 -3.74 0.41
C GLY A 206 5.68 -3.26 -0.11
N LEU A 207 5.22 -2.06 0.27
CA LEU A 207 3.91 -1.53 -0.15
C LEU A 207 3.88 -1.13 -1.63
N GLY A 208 4.98 -0.57 -2.15
CA GLY A 208 5.10 -0.22 -3.58
C GLY A 208 4.91 -1.45 -4.49
N PRO A 209 5.68 -2.54 -4.29
CA PRO A 209 5.48 -3.80 -4.99
C PRO A 209 4.05 -4.32 -4.93
N LEU A 210 3.47 -4.44 -3.75
CA LEU A 210 2.09 -4.90 -3.57
C LEU A 210 1.10 -4.02 -4.37
N ASN A 211 1.13 -2.71 -4.16
CA ASN A 211 0.24 -1.77 -4.83
C ASN A 211 0.42 -1.80 -6.35
N SER A 212 1.63 -2.03 -6.88
CA SER A 212 1.88 -2.12 -8.32
C SER A 212 1.14 -3.28 -8.98
N ILE A 213 1.01 -4.43 -8.30
CA ILE A 213 0.24 -5.59 -8.77
C ILE A 213 -1.24 -5.22 -8.88
N TYR A 214 -1.82 -4.68 -7.81
CA TYR A 214 -3.24 -4.32 -7.79
C TYR A 214 -3.55 -3.15 -8.74
N HIS A 215 -2.60 -2.25 -8.97
CA HIS A 215 -2.74 -1.20 -9.98
C HIS A 215 -2.73 -1.77 -11.41
N ALA A 216 -1.82 -2.68 -11.71
CA ALA A 216 -1.79 -3.37 -13.01
C ALA A 216 -3.08 -4.14 -13.26
N ARG A 217 -3.58 -4.85 -12.24
CA ARG A 217 -4.87 -5.55 -12.28
C ARG A 217 -6.04 -4.58 -12.47
N PHE A 218 -6.03 -3.45 -11.78
CA PHE A 218 -7.07 -2.44 -11.91
C PHE A 218 -7.11 -1.81 -13.30
N ASN A 219 -5.97 -1.67 -13.97
CA ASN A 219 -5.94 -1.27 -15.39
C ASN A 219 -6.65 -2.30 -16.27
N HIS A 220 -6.43 -3.62 -16.07
CA HIS A 220 -7.19 -4.66 -16.78
C HIS A 220 -8.69 -4.61 -16.44
N TYR A 221 -9.05 -4.36 -15.17
CA TYR A 221 -10.44 -4.17 -14.75
C TYR A 221 -11.13 -3.01 -15.49
N LEU A 222 -10.47 -1.86 -15.63
CA LEU A 222 -11.00 -0.72 -16.38
C LEU A 222 -11.18 -1.05 -17.87
N GLN A 223 -10.19 -1.74 -18.46
CA GLN A 223 -10.22 -2.18 -19.85
C GLN A 223 -11.35 -3.17 -20.13
N ASN A 224 -11.44 -4.23 -19.34
CA ASN A 224 -12.41 -5.30 -19.50
C ASN A 224 -13.86 -4.81 -19.30
N ARG A 225 -14.05 -3.83 -18.45
CA ARG A 225 -15.34 -3.16 -18.23
C ARG A 225 -15.62 -2.02 -19.21
N GLU A 226 -14.73 -1.76 -20.17
CA GLU A 226 -14.89 -0.71 -21.17
C GLU A 226 -15.05 0.71 -20.58
N ILE A 227 -14.43 0.95 -19.39
CA ILE A 227 -14.46 2.24 -18.70
C ILE A 227 -13.36 3.17 -19.23
N ASP A 228 -12.16 2.63 -19.43
CA ASP A 228 -11.02 3.36 -19.99
C ASP A 228 -10.14 2.41 -20.84
N ASP A 229 -9.53 2.92 -21.90
CA ASP A 229 -8.56 2.16 -22.70
C ASP A 229 -7.19 2.20 -22.01
N THR A 230 -6.83 1.09 -21.38
CA THR A 230 -5.57 0.90 -20.68
C THR A 230 -4.59 -0.02 -21.43
N SER A 231 -4.94 -0.42 -22.67
CA SER A 231 -4.19 -1.43 -23.45
C SER A 231 -2.72 -1.07 -23.69
N LYS A 232 -2.36 0.21 -23.63
CA LYS A 232 -0.99 0.70 -23.80
C LYS A 232 -0.27 1.01 -22.50
N SER A 233 -1.01 1.14 -21.39
CA SER A 233 -0.44 1.53 -20.08
C SER A 233 0.31 0.38 -19.44
N ARG A 234 1.55 0.64 -19.02
CA ARG A 234 2.38 -0.29 -18.28
C ARG A 234 2.57 0.19 -16.84
N VAL A 235 2.74 -0.76 -15.95
CA VAL A 235 3.11 -0.52 -14.56
C VAL A 235 4.52 -1.06 -14.34
N TRP A 236 5.42 -0.15 -13.96
CA TRP A 236 6.81 -0.45 -13.61
C TRP A 236 6.98 -0.34 -12.11
N CYS A 237 7.64 -1.32 -11.50
CA CYS A 237 7.99 -1.23 -10.09
C CYS A 237 9.47 -1.52 -9.88
N PHE A 238 10.14 -0.58 -9.20
CA PHE A 238 11.55 -0.69 -8.82
C PHE A 238 11.67 -1.00 -7.34
N LEU A 239 12.35 -2.07 -7.01
CA LEU A 239 12.53 -2.53 -5.65
C LEU A 239 13.93 -3.12 -5.44
N GLY A 240 14.36 -3.23 -4.19
CA GLY A 240 15.60 -3.90 -3.81
C GLY A 240 15.41 -5.38 -3.52
N ASP A 241 16.48 -6.16 -3.67
CA ASP A 241 16.49 -7.58 -3.29
C ASP A 241 16.23 -7.78 -1.78
N GLY A 242 16.73 -6.87 -0.93
CA GLY A 242 16.43 -6.89 0.50
C GLY A 242 14.98 -6.52 0.85
N GLU A 243 14.29 -5.76 -0.01
CA GLU A 243 12.87 -5.44 0.15
C GLU A 243 11.97 -6.66 -0.05
N CYS A 244 12.47 -7.71 -0.70
CA CYS A 244 11.75 -8.98 -0.83
C CYS A 244 11.69 -9.78 0.49
N ASP A 245 12.31 -9.32 1.57
CA ASP A 245 12.10 -9.86 2.91
C ASP A 245 10.75 -9.44 3.52
N GLU A 246 10.15 -8.33 3.03
CA GLU A 246 8.82 -7.91 3.44
C GLU A 246 7.75 -8.85 2.86
N PRO A 247 6.86 -9.42 3.70
CA PRO A 247 5.80 -10.32 3.24
C PRO A 247 4.91 -9.67 2.17
N GLU A 248 4.65 -8.37 2.27
CA GLU A 248 3.85 -7.59 1.34
C GLU A 248 4.43 -7.62 -0.07
N THR A 249 5.77 -7.59 -0.21
CA THR A 249 6.43 -7.65 -1.52
C THR A 249 6.06 -8.92 -2.29
N LEU A 250 6.06 -10.07 -1.64
CA LEU A 250 5.82 -11.36 -2.28
C LEU A 250 4.37 -11.86 -2.14
N GLY A 251 3.56 -11.18 -1.34
CA GLY A 251 2.23 -11.65 -0.94
C GLY A 251 1.23 -11.83 -2.08
N ALA A 252 1.35 -11.06 -3.16
CA ALA A 252 0.39 -11.08 -4.27
C ALA A 252 0.99 -11.53 -5.62
N ILE A 253 2.23 -12.02 -5.66
CA ILE A 253 2.87 -12.41 -6.94
C ILE A 253 2.13 -13.53 -7.67
N CYS A 254 1.49 -14.46 -6.92
CA CYS A 254 0.68 -15.52 -7.52
C CYS A 254 -0.59 -14.96 -8.20
N LEU A 255 -1.17 -13.88 -7.66
CA LEU A 255 -2.29 -13.19 -8.29
C LEU A 255 -1.88 -12.64 -9.65
N ALA A 256 -0.73 -11.95 -9.71
CA ALA A 256 -0.24 -11.37 -10.95
C ALA A 256 -0.02 -12.41 -12.05
N GLY A 257 0.56 -13.57 -11.70
CA GLY A 257 0.72 -14.69 -12.64
C GLY A 257 -0.61 -15.28 -13.08
N ARG A 258 -1.54 -15.54 -12.15
CA ARG A 258 -2.85 -16.12 -12.41
C ARG A 258 -3.73 -15.22 -13.29
N GLU A 259 -3.67 -13.92 -13.10
CA GLU A 259 -4.44 -12.95 -13.91
C GLU A 259 -3.68 -12.43 -15.13
N HIS A 260 -2.54 -13.06 -15.48
CA HIS A 260 -1.80 -12.79 -16.72
C HIS A 260 -1.43 -11.30 -16.90
N LEU A 261 -0.99 -10.62 -15.81
CA LEU A 261 -0.74 -9.17 -15.83
C LEU A 261 0.48 -8.80 -16.67
N ASP A 262 0.38 -8.92 -17.99
CA ASP A 262 1.46 -8.64 -18.95
C ASP A 262 1.79 -7.13 -19.08
N ASN A 263 0.98 -6.29 -18.50
CA ASN A 263 1.24 -4.86 -18.34
C ASN A 263 2.13 -4.53 -17.12
N LEU A 264 2.56 -5.53 -16.32
CA LEU A 264 3.38 -5.36 -15.12
C LEU A 264 4.84 -5.79 -15.35
N THR A 265 5.77 -4.90 -15.03
CA THR A 265 7.21 -5.22 -15.04
C THR A 265 7.86 -4.78 -13.72
N TRP A 266 8.46 -5.73 -13.02
CA TRP A 266 9.30 -5.45 -11.85
C TRP A 266 10.78 -5.46 -12.21
N VAL A 267 11.52 -4.50 -11.67
CA VAL A 267 12.98 -4.40 -11.79
C VAL A 267 13.57 -4.48 -10.39
N VAL A 268 14.10 -5.64 -10.06
CA VAL A 268 14.75 -5.90 -8.77
C VAL A 268 16.22 -5.50 -8.86
N ASN A 269 16.61 -4.49 -8.10
CA ASN A 269 18.00 -4.07 -7.94
C ASN A 269 18.71 -5.03 -6.99
N CYS A 270 19.30 -6.10 -7.53
CA CYS A 270 20.01 -7.14 -6.77
C CYS A 270 21.45 -6.71 -6.47
N ASN A 271 21.60 -5.80 -5.51
CA ASN A 271 22.91 -5.38 -5.03
C ASN A 271 23.48 -6.28 -3.91
N LEU A 272 22.75 -7.32 -3.52
CA LEU A 272 23.07 -8.36 -2.56
C LEU A 272 23.21 -7.89 -1.10
N GLN A 273 22.84 -6.62 -0.77
CA GLN A 273 23.11 -6.01 0.53
C GLN A 273 21.86 -5.38 1.14
N ARG A 274 21.62 -5.67 2.41
CA ARG A 274 20.75 -4.92 3.31
C ARG A 274 21.49 -3.74 3.96
N LEU A 275 20.91 -3.23 5.03
CA LEU A 275 21.52 -2.16 5.85
C LEU A 275 22.77 -2.65 6.56
N ASP A 276 22.71 -3.79 7.21
CA ASP A 276 23.75 -4.30 8.11
C ASP A 276 24.69 -5.33 7.45
N GLY A 277 24.30 -5.90 6.31
CA GLY A 277 25.07 -6.98 5.71
C GLY A 277 24.45 -7.56 4.44
N PRO A 278 24.83 -8.79 4.06
CA PRO A 278 24.28 -9.44 2.88
C PRO A 278 22.80 -9.82 3.05
N VAL A 279 22.04 -9.84 1.95
CA VAL A 279 20.67 -10.36 1.93
C VAL A 279 20.69 -11.86 2.19
N ARG A 280 21.57 -12.60 1.50
CA ARG A 280 21.76 -14.07 1.67
C ARG A 280 23.24 -14.40 1.64
N GLY A 281 23.95 -14.27 2.75
CA GLY A 281 25.40 -14.48 2.80
C GLY A 281 25.87 -15.82 2.25
N ASN A 282 25.30 -16.93 2.74
CA ASN A 282 25.61 -18.32 2.34
C ASN A 282 24.69 -18.86 1.23
N GLY A 283 23.75 -18.06 0.74
CA GLY A 283 22.82 -18.41 -0.32
C GLY A 283 23.01 -17.57 -1.58
N LYS A 284 21.99 -17.56 -2.44
CA LYS A 284 21.92 -16.73 -3.65
C LYS A 284 20.53 -16.17 -3.79
N ILE A 285 20.36 -14.91 -3.46
CA ILE A 285 19.04 -14.24 -3.50
C ILE A 285 18.44 -14.26 -4.91
N ILE A 286 19.25 -14.07 -5.96
CA ILE A 286 18.78 -14.08 -7.36
C ILE A 286 18.18 -15.44 -7.72
N GLN A 287 18.79 -16.55 -7.28
CA GLN A 287 18.28 -17.90 -7.55
C GLN A 287 17.03 -18.22 -6.71
N GLU A 288 16.98 -17.74 -5.49
CA GLU A 288 15.80 -17.82 -4.62
C GLU A 288 14.62 -17.08 -5.24
N LEU A 289 14.81 -15.83 -5.65
CA LEU A 289 13.78 -15.03 -6.31
C LEU A 289 13.36 -15.61 -7.67
N GLU A 290 14.33 -16.10 -8.48
CA GLU A 290 13.99 -16.79 -9.73
C GLU A 290 13.01 -17.94 -9.49
N ALA A 291 13.29 -18.79 -8.50
CA ALA A 291 12.45 -19.93 -8.17
C ALA A 291 11.04 -19.49 -7.74
N VAL A 292 10.96 -18.50 -6.88
CA VAL A 292 9.69 -17.96 -6.35
C VAL A 292 8.85 -17.37 -7.48
N PHE A 293 9.40 -16.50 -8.33
CA PHE A 293 8.68 -15.87 -9.42
C PHE A 293 8.28 -16.85 -10.53
N ARG A 294 9.15 -17.78 -10.90
CA ARG A 294 8.80 -18.84 -11.86
C ARG A 294 7.65 -19.70 -11.34
N GLY A 295 7.72 -20.10 -10.05
CA GLY A 295 6.64 -20.84 -9.40
C GLY A 295 5.31 -20.10 -9.35
N ALA A 296 5.35 -18.76 -9.32
CA ALA A 296 4.19 -17.89 -9.38
C ALA A 296 3.70 -17.56 -10.80
N GLY A 297 4.30 -18.11 -11.86
CA GLY A 297 3.87 -17.91 -13.26
C GLY A 297 4.43 -16.63 -13.92
N TRP A 298 5.52 -16.08 -13.42
CA TRP A 298 6.17 -14.90 -14.01
C TRP A 298 7.22 -15.26 -15.06
N ASN A 299 7.36 -14.43 -16.07
CA ASN A 299 8.56 -14.38 -16.91
C ASN A 299 9.72 -13.80 -16.10
N VAL A 300 10.81 -14.56 -15.97
CA VAL A 300 11.98 -14.15 -15.17
C VAL A 300 13.18 -13.89 -16.09
N ILE A 301 13.70 -12.68 -16.09
CA ILE A 301 14.86 -12.25 -16.85
C ILE A 301 16.00 -11.93 -15.89
N LYS A 302 17.03 -12.77 -15.84
CA LYS A 302 18.25 -12.50 -15.08
C LYS A 302 19.25 -11.73 -15.91
N VAL A 303 19.80 -10.65 -15.34
CA VAL A 303 20.88 -9.84 -15.91
C VAL A 303 22.03 -9.77 -14.91
N ILE A 304 22.88 -10.76 -14.92
CA ILE A 304 23.90 -11.02 -13.89
C ILE A 304 25.29 -10.53 -14.33
N TRP A 305 25.68 -10.80 -15.59
CA TRP A 305 27.02 -10.58 -16.11
C TRP A 305 27.01 -9.60 -17.27
N GLY A 306 27.91 -8.61 -17.25
CA GLY A 306 28.09 -7.65 -18.34
C GLY A 306 28.85 -8.23 -19.54
N GLU A 307 29.01 -7.41 -20.61
CA GLU A 307 29.56 -7.81 -21.90
C GLU A 307 30.96 -8.47 -21.81
N GLY A 308 31.81 -8.02 -20.86
CA GLY A 308 33.15 -8.61 -20.67
C GLY A 308 33.13 -10.10 -20.32
N TRP A 309 32.07 -10.58 -19.65
CA TRP A 309 31.92 -11.98 -19.28
C TRP A 309 31.48 -12.88 -20.45
N ASP A 310 30.87 -12.32 -21.50
CA ASP A 310 30.42 -13.12 -22.67
C ASP A 310 31.57 -13.82 -23.36
N LYS A 311 32.73 -13.15 -23.44
CA LYS A 311 33.94 -13.71 -24.03
C LYS A 311 34.51 -14.88 -23.21
N LEU A 312 34.42 -14.78 -21.88
CA LEU A 312 34.88 -15.84 -20.95
C LEU A 312 33.93 -17.04 -21.01
N LEU A 313 32.62 -16.80 -21.00
CA LEU A 313 31.62 -17.85 -21.17
C LEU A 313 31.71 -18.55 -22.52
N ALA A 314 32.03 -17.83 -23.62
CA ALA A 314 32.26 -18.42 -24.93
C ALA A 314 33.52 -19.33 -25.00
N LYS A 315 34.51 -19.07 -24.15
CA LYS A 315 35.72 -19.91 -24.02
C LYS A 315 35.51 -21.13 -23.09
N ASP A 316 34.43 -21.14 -22.30
CA ASP A 316 34.17 -22.16 -21.26
C ASP A 316 33.58 -23.45 -21.85
N VAL A 317 34.36 -24.15 -22.67
CA VAL A 317 33.94 -25.38 -23.36
C VAL A 317 33.65 -26.52 -22.35
N ASP A 318 34.39 -26.55 -21.24
CA ASP A 318 34.27 -27.57 -20.22
C ASP A 318 33.23 -27.25 -19.12
N GLY A 319 32.63 -26.08 -19.14
CA GLY A 319 31.63 -25.61 -18.16
C GLY A 319 32.21 -25.32 -16.78
N VAL A 320 33.53 -25.19 -16.63
CA VAL A 320 34.19 -24.96 -15.32
C VAL A 320 33.91 -23.57 -14.77
N LEU A 321 33.76 -22.57 -15.65
CA LEU A 321 33.36 -21.20 -15.26
C LEU A 321 31.92 -21.18 -14.83
N LEU A 322 31.03 -21.83 -15.56
CA LEU A 322 29.62 -21.95 -15.21
C LEU A 322 29.45 -22.65 -13.84
N ASP A 323 30.21 -23.71 -13.61
CA ASP A 323 30.17 -24.40 -12.29
C ASP A 323 30.65 -23.49 -11.15
N LYS A 324 31.71 -22.71 -11.35
CA LYS A 324 32.20 -21.76 -10.35
C LYS A 324 31.14 -20.67 -10.11
N MET A 325 30.50 -20.15 -11.16
CA MET A 325 29.40 -19.19 -11.02
C MET A 325 28.21 -19.79 -10.25
N ASN A 326 27.87 -21.04 -10.52
CA ASN A 326 26.79 -21.73 -9.82
C ASN A 326 27.11 -22.09 -8.36
N SER A 327 28.36 -22.36 -8.02
CA SER A 327 28.78 -22.77 -6.66
C SER A 327 29.07 -21.58 -5.75
N SER A 328 29.51 -20.42 -6.27
CA SER A 328 29.82 -19.24 -5.45
C SER A 328 28.56 -18.65 -4.81
N VAL A 329 28.64 -18.30 -3.53
CA VAL A 329 27.55 -17.69 -2.75
C VAL A 329 27.60 -16.16 -2.79
N ASP A 330 26.52 -15.49 -2.38
CA ASP A 330 26.41 -14.03 -2.42
C ASP A 330 27.49 -13.31 -1.60
N GLY A 331 27.88 -13.87 -0.45
CA GLY A 331 28.97 -13.35 0.37
C GLY A 331 30.33 -13.36 -0.34
N GLU A 332 30.62 -14.40 -1.14
CA GLU A 332 31.82 -14.42 -2.00
C GLU A 332 31.72 -13.36 -3.10
N TYR A 333 30.56 -13.23 -3.76
CA TYR A 333 30.35 -12.20 -4.79
C TYR A 333 30.48 -10.78 -4.26
N GLN A 334 30.04 -10.51 -3.05
CA GLN A 334 30.30 -9.23 -2.38
C GLN A 334 31.79 -9.00 -2.14
N ARG A 335 32.49 -10.02 -1.69
CA ARG A 335 33.94 -9.94 -1.49
C ARG A 335 34.67 -9.67 -2.80
N PHE A 336 34.31 -10.37 -3.89
CA PHE A 336 34.91 -10.15 -5.22
C PHE A 336 34.59 -8.76 -5.79
N ALA A 337 33.45 -8.16 -5.45
CA ALA A 337 33.12 -6.79 -5.87
C ALA A 337 34.03 -5.72 -5.25
N THR A 338 34.63 -6.00 -4.10
CA THR A 338 35.48 -5.05 -3.34
C THR A 338 36.97 -5.42 -3.33
N ALA A 339 37.33 -6.54 -3.93
CA ALA A 339 38.68 -7.07 -3.94
C ALA A 339 39.48 -6.57 -5.15
N SER A 340 40.81 -6.65 -5.04
CA SER A 340 41.72 -6.40 -6.16
C SER A 340 41.60 -7.50 -7.24
N GLY A 341 41.98 -7.19 -8.47
CA GLY A 341 42.05 -8.16 -9.57
C GLY A 341 42.95 -9.36 -9.25
N ALA A 342 44.07 -9.13 -8.54
CA ALA A 342 44.95 -10.20 -8.05
C ALA A 342 44.20 -11.16 -7.13
N TYR A 343 43.39 -10.63 -6.20
CA TYR A 343 42.57 -11.48 -5.31
C TYR A 343 41.52 -12.28 -6.09
N ILE A 344 40.85 -11.64 -7.09
CA ILE A 344 39.86 -12.30 -7.96
C ILE A 344 40.55 -13.43 -8.73
N ARG A 345 41.73 -13.15 -9.31
CA ARG A 345 42.53 -14.15 -10.06
C ARG A 345 42.88 -15.37 -9.17
N GLU A 346 43.29 -15.12 -7.93
CA GLU A 346 43.69 -16.18 -7.02
C GLU A 346 42.51 -16.98 -6.48
N HIS A 347 41.44 -16.32 -6.05
CA HIS A 347 40.36 -16.96 -5.27
C HIS A 347 39.14 -17.35 -6.12
N PHE A 348 38.84 -16.66 -7.19
CA PHE A 348 37.74 -17.03 -8.08
C PHE A 348 38.22 -17.96 -9.21
N PHE A 349 39.30 -17.59 -9.91
CA PHE A 349 39.80 -18.36 -11.03
C PHE A 349 40.93 -19.37 -10.61
N GLY A 350 41.67 -19.09 -9.55
CA GLY A 350 42.84 -19.84 -9.16
C GLY A 350 42.66 -21.28 -8.68
N PRO A 351 41.51 -21.65 -8.07
CA PRO A 351 41.31 -23.00 -7.57
C PRO A 351 41.32 -24.10 -8.65
N ASP A 352 40.98 -23.79 -9.89
CA ASP A 352 40.97 -24.73 -10.99
C ASP A 352 41.94 -24.26 -12.09
N PRO A 353 42.87 -25.09 -12.57
CA PRO A 353 43.81 -24.74 -13.65
C PRO A 353 43.10 -24.32 -14.95
N LYS A 354 41.95 -24.93 -15.28
CA LYS A 354 41.15 -24.58 -16.46
C LYS A 354 40.50 -23.21 -16.31
N LEU A 355 39.99 -22.87 -15.12
CA LEU A 355 39.50 -21.51 -14.84
C LEU A 355 40.62 -20.47 -14.97
N ARG A 356 41.79 -20.78 -14.45
CA ARG A 356 42.96 -19.88 -14.52
C ARG A 356 43.36 -19.62 -15.99
N ALA A 357 43.34 -20.62 -16.84
CA ALA A 357 43.65 -20.50 -18.25
C ALA A 357 42.68 -19.57 -19.00
N LEU A 358 41.41 -19.48 -18.60
CA LEU A 358 40.42 -18.59 -19.21
C LEU A 358 40.78 -17.11 -19.11
N VAL A 359 41.58 -16.71 -18.10
CA VAL A 359 41.90 -15.32 -17.78
C VAL A 359 43.42 -15.05 -17.83
N GLU A 360 44.21 -15.94 -18.46
CA GLU A 360 45.66 -15.79 -18.57
C GLU A 360 46.07 -14.51 -19.31
N ASP A 361 45.30 -14.16 -20.32
CA ASP A 361 45.53 -12.95 -21.16
C ASP A 361 45.00 -11.64 -20.53
N LEU A 362 44.30 -11.70 -19.41
CA LEU A 362 43.72 -10.51 -18.77
C LEU A 362 44.61 -9.98 -17.66
N SER A 363 44.80 -8.67 -17.58
CA SER A 363 45.44 -8.01 -16.45
C SER A 363 44.56 -8.05 -15.19
N ASP A 364 45.11 -7.74 -14.03
CA ASP A 364 44.36 -7.66 -12.77
C ASP A 364 43.36 -6.51 -12.82
N ASP A 365 43.71 -5.37 -13.45
CA ASP A 365 42.82 -4.25 -13.63
C ASP A 365 41.62 -4.60 -14.52
N GLU A 366 41.82 -5.36 -15.60
CA GLU A 366 40.73 -5.83 -16.44
C GLU A 366 39.81 -6.82 -15.68
N LEU A 367 40.38 -7.72 -14.88
CA LEU A 367 39.57 -8.62 -14.04
C LEU A 367 38.71 -7.88 -13.00
N GLN A 368 39.27 -6.85 -12.37
CA GLN A 368 38.56 -6.02 -11.41
C GLN A 368 37.45 -5.20 -12.07
N SER A 369 37.67 -4.77 -13.31
CA SER A 369 36.75 -3.93 -14.08
C SER A 369 35.60 -4.71 -14.76
N LEU A 370 35.56 -6.05 -14.71
CA LEU A 370 34.51 -6.87 -15.31
C LEU A 370 33.13 -6.47 -14.75
N PRO A 371 32.22 -5.93 -15.58
CA PRO A 371 30.98 -5.34 -15.10
C PRO A 371 29.96 -6.39 -14.66
N ARG A 372 29.10 -6.01 -13.70
CA ARG A 372 27.86 -6.74 -13.41
C ARG A 372 26.79 -6.38 -14.44
N GLY A 373 25.89 -7.31 -14.72
CA GLY A 373 24.89 -7.14 -15.77
C GLY A 373 23.96 -5.95 -15.59
N GLY A 374 23.55 -5.65 -14.35
CA GLY A 374 22.72 -4.48 -14.03
C GLY A 374 23.40 -3.13 -14.26
N HIS A 375 24.73 -3.09 -14.46
CA HIS A 375 25.49 -1.90 -14.87
C HIS A 375 25.78 -1.87 -16.36
N ASP A 376 25.47 -2.94 -17.09
CA ASP A 376 25.61 -3.03 -18.55
C ASP A 376 24.35 -2.53 -19.25
N TYR A 377 24.46 -1.37 -19.84
CA TYR A 377 23.33 -0.64 -20.41
C TYR A 377 22.67 -1.36 -21.59
N LYS A 378 23.48 -2.04 -22.43
CA LYS A 378 22.98 -2.82 -23.58
C LYS A 378 22.23 -4.06 -23.12
N LYS A 379 22.76 -4.76 -22.14
CA LYS A 379 22.10 -5.96 -21.57
C LYS A 379 20.80 -5.60 -20.85
N MET A 380 20.79 -4.50 -20.11
CA MET A 380 19.58 -3.99 -19.50
C MET A 380 18.54 -3.55 -20.54
N TYR A 381 18.97 -2.90 -21.63
CA TYR A 381 18.06 -2.57 -22.73
C TYR A 381 17.41 -3.82 -23.32
N ALA A 382 18.20 -4.87 -23.60
CA ALA A 382 17.67 -6.13 -24.11
C ALA A 382 16.64 -6.76 -23.14
N ALA A 383 16.87 -6.67 -21.82
CA ALA A 383 15.94 -7.15 -20.81
C ALA A 383 14.62 -6.35 -20.80
N TYR A 384 14.70 -5.02 -20.83
CA TYR A 384 13.50 -4.17 -20.87
C TYR A 384 12.73 -4.36 -22.18
N HIS A 385 13.44 -4.46 -23.30
CA HIS A 385 12.84 -4.76 -24.59
C HIS A 385 12.10 -6.11 -24.58
N ALA A 386 12.72 -7.15 -24.02
CA ALA A 386 12.07 -8.46 -23.89
C ALA A 386 10.84 -8.37 -22.96
N ALA A 387 10.95 -7.69 -21.81
CA ALA A 387 9.85 -7.51 -20.87
C ALA A 387 8.63 -6.80 -21.51
N THR A 388 8.89 -5.74 -22.29
CA THR A 388 7.82 -4.98 -22.95
C THR A 388 7.17 -5.71 -24.12
N ASN A 389 7.79 -6.77 -24.66
CA ASN A 389 7.24 -7.62 -25.72
C ASN A 389 6.69 -8.96 -25.19
N THR A 390 6.80 -9.23 -23.90
CA THR A 390 6.17 -10.40 -23.28
C THR A 390 4.68 -10.16 -23.14
N THR A 391 3.87 -11.15 -23.49
CA THR A 391 2.41 -11.12 -23.37
C THR A 391 1.93 -12.30 -22.53
N GLY A 392 0.76 -12.13 -21.89
CA GLY A 392 0.09 -13.19 -21.13
C GLY A 392 0.74 -13.54 -19.78
N MET A 393 1.75 -12.81 -19.32
CA MET A 393 2.35 -13.00 -17.99
C MET A 393 3.13 -11.77 -17.56
N PRO A 394 3.17 -11.46 -16.24
CA PRO A 394 4.02 -10.40 -15.70
C PRO A 394 5.51 -10.74 -15.85
N THR A 395 6.36 -9.73 -15.89
CA THR A 395 7.81 -9.90 -16.01
C THR A 395 8.55 -9.36 -14.80
N VAL A 396 9.51 -10.13 -14.27
CA VAL A 396 10.51 -9.65 -13.31
C VAL A 396 11.91 -9.69 -13.92
N ILE A 397 12.64 -8.59 -13.78
CA ILE A 397 14.04 -8.45 -14.18
C ILE A 397 14.90 -8.47 -12.92
N LEU A 398 15.72 -9.50 -12.74
CA LEU A 398 16.66 -9.62 -11.64
C LEU A 398 18.01 -9.06 -12.08
N ALA A 399 18.26 -7.77 -11.78
CA ALA A 399 19.43 -7.03 -12.23
C ALA A 399 20.53 -7.04 -11.15
N LYS A 400 21.62 -7.80 -11.37
CA LYS A 400 22.75 -7.83 -10.44
C LYS A 400 23.57 -6.55 -10.54
N THR A 401 23.65 -5.81 -9.45
CA THR A 401 24.37 -4.54 -9.33
C THR A 401 25.40 -4.57 -8.19
N ILE A 402 26.06 -3.44 -7.96
CA ILE A 402 26.94 -3.22 -6.81
C ILE A 402 26.41 -2.03 -6.03
N LYS A 403 26.16 -2.19 -4.73
CA LYS A 403 25.69 -1.10 -3.86
C LYS A 403 26.73 0.04 -3.83
N GLY A 404 26.28 1.27 -4.00
CA GLY A 404 27.18 2.41 -4.02
C GLY A 404 28.10 2.49 -5.26
N TRP A 405 27.73 1.86 -6.38
CA TRP A 405 28.48 1.85 -7.63
C TRP A 405 28.92 3.28 -8.03
N THR A 406 30.19 3.48 -8.30
CA THR A 406 30.90 4.73 -8.63
C THR A 406 31.17 5.69 -7.45
N LEU A 407 30.68 5.45 -6.25
CA LEU A 407 30.91 6.32 -5.08
C LEU A 407 32.33 6.19 -4.47
N GLY A 408 33.20 5.42 -5.12
CA GLY A 408 34.59 5.24 -4.69
C GLY A 408 34.79 4.04 -3.76
N THR A 409 36.03 3.64 -3.61
CA THR A 409 36.45 2.43 -2.87
C THR A 409 36.09 2.44 -1.38
N ALA A 410 35.84 3.63 -0.82
CA ALA A 410 35.42 3.76 0.58
C ALA A 410 33.96 3.33 0.80
N ALA A 411 33.11 3.42 -0.23
CA ALA A 411 31.68 3.16 -0.15
C ALA A 411 31.22 1.96 -0.99
N GLU A 412 31.80 1.77 -2.16
CA GLU A 412 31.35 0.81 -3.16
C GLU A 412 31.43 -0.64 -2.65
N GLY A 413 30.29 -1.35 -2.66
CA GLY A 413 30.13 -2.73 -2.26
C GLY A 413 30.33 -3.03 -0.76
N LYS A 414 30.58 -2.02 0.08
CA LYS A 414 30.82 -2.21 1.52
C LYS A 414 29.51 -2.17 2.31
N ASN A 415 29.44 -2.93 3.42
CA ASN A 415 28.27 -2.94 4.30
C ASN A 415 27.97 -1.56 4.89
N ALA A 416 29.02 -0.75 5.19
CA ALA A 416 28.87 0.62 5.69
C ALA A 416 28.34 1.63 4.63
N SER A 417 28.20 1.23 3.37
CA SER A 417 27.82 2.13 2.26
C SER A 417 26.43 2.76 2.43
N HIS A 418 25.54 2.11 3.15
CA HIS A 418 24.20 2.64 3.44
C HIS A 418 24.25 3.93 4.29
N GLN A 419 25.25 4.07 5.15
CA GLN A 419 25.42 5.21 6.06
C GLN A 419 26.24 6.35 5.45
N VAL A 420 26.70 6.23 4.21
CA VAL A 420 27.46 7.28 3.51
C VAL A 420 26.52 8.44 3.19
N LYS A 421 26.51 9.45 4.06
CA LYS A 421 25.73 10.68 3.95
C LYS A 421 26.61 11.93 3.72
N LYS A 422 27.89 11.79 4.00
CA LYS A 422 28.90 12.86 3.85
C LYS A 422 30.07 12.26 3.08
N LEU A 423 30.20 12.64 1.82
CA LEU A 423 31.43 12.40 1.06
C LEU A 423 32.43 13.51 1.40
N THR A 424 33.68 13.15 1.65
CA THR A 424 34.76 14.12 1.80
C THR A 424 35.06 14.79 0.46
N HIS A 425 35.78 15.94 0.48
CA HIS A 425 36.26 16.58 -0.75
C HIS A 425 37.10 15.62 -1.61
N GLU A 426 37.95 14.81 -0.99
CA GLU A 426 38.72 13.76 -1.68
C GLU A 426 37.82 12.75 -2.37
N GLN A 427 36.76 12.23 -1.66
CA GLN A 427 35.81 11.28 -2.24
C GLN A 427 34.95 11.89 -3.36
N LEU A 428 34.59 13.18 -3.25
CA LEU A 428 33.95 13.92 -4.34
C LEU A 428 34.90 14.14 -5.53
N GLY A 429 36.19 14.34 -5.28
CA GLY A 429 37.23 14.36 -6.30
C GLY A 429 37.34 13.04 -7.06
N ASP A 430 37.37 11.91 -6.33
CA ASP A 430 37.35 10.58 -6.90
C ASP A 430 36.09 10.35 -7.73
N LEU A 431 34.92 10.76 -7.22
CA LEU A 431 33.65 10.65 -7.94
C LEU A 431 33.69 11.45 -9.26
N ARG A 432 34.19 12.71 -9.22
CA ARG A 432 34.33 13.56 -10.39
C ARG A 432 35.19 12.89 -11.49
N ILE A 433 36.32 12.30 -11.10
CA ILE A 433 37.23 11.59 -12.02
C ILE A 433 36.54 10.36 -12.61
N ARG A 434 35.89 9.52 -11.76
CA ARG A 434 35.18 8.31 -12.21
C ARG A 434 33.99 8.60 -13.12
N LEU A 435 33.38 9.78 -12.98
CA LEU A 435 32.29 10.24 -13.83
C LEU A 435 32.77 10.98 -15.08
N HIS A 436 34.09 11.22 -15.23
CA HIS A 436 34.68 12.01 -16.30
C HIS A 436 34.10 13.44 -16.39
N LEU A 437 34.11 14.15 -15.26
CA LEU A 437 33.55 15.49 -15.15
C LEU A 437 34.63 16.58 -15.01
N GLU A 438 35.89 16.28 -15.24
CA GLU A 438 37.03 17.19 -15.08
C GLU A 438 36.90 18.44 -15.95
N ASP A 439 36.31 18.29 -17.15
CA ASP A 439 36.11 19.39 -18.10
C ASP A 439 34.93 20.31 -17.71
N VAL A 440 34.02 19.89 -16.81
CA VAL A 440 32.81 20.65 -16.44
C VAL A 440 32.79 21.10 -14.98
N ILE A 441 33.55 20.45 -14.11
CA ILE A 441 33.71 20.79 -12.69
C ILE A 441 35.22 20.99 -12.44
N SER A 442 35.66 22.24 -12.22
CA SER A 442 37.07 22.54 -11.96
C SER A 442 37.51 22.13 -10.55
N GLU A 443 38.83 22.02 -10.32
CA GLU A 443 39.37 21.78 -8.98
C GLU A 443 39.01 22.93 -7.99
N GLU A 444 38.96 24.17 -8.46
CA GLU A 444 38.57 25.33 -7.65
C GLU A 444 37.10 25.24 -7.22
N GLN A 445 36.21 24.83 -8.13
CA GLN A 445 34.79 24.59 -7.84
C GLN A 445 34.58 23.42 -6.88
N LEU A 446 35.35 22.36 -7.01
CA LEU A 446 35.33 21.22 -6.10
C LEU A 446 35.76 21.61 -4.68
N ALA A 447 36.74 22.49 -4.54
CA ALA A 447 37.27 22.95 -3.26
C ALA A 447 36.35 23.93 -2.52
N ALA A 448 35.25 24.36 -3.13
CA ALA A 448 34.27 25.23 -2.47
C ALA A 448 33.62 24.50 -1.27
N GLU A 449 33.17 25.29 -0.27
CA GLU A 449 32.47 24.75 0.90
C GLU A 449 31.23 23.93 0.48
N GLU A 450 30.53 24.37 -0.56
CA GLU A 450 29.44 23.64 -1.24
C GLU A 450 29.83 23.43 -2.70
N PRO A 451 30.16 22.19 -3.11
CA PRO A 451 30.38 21.86 -4.50
C PRO A 451 29.17 22.20 -5.37
N PRO A 452 29.40 22.69 -6.61
CA PRO A 452 28.31 23.18 -7.45
C PRO A 452 27.45 22.05 -8.02
N TYR A 453 26.20 22.35 -8.25
CA TYR A 453 25.36 21.57 -9.16
C TYR A 453 25.84 21.83 -10.60
N TYR A 454 25.62 20.86 -11.46
CA TYR A 454 25.90 20.99 -12.88
C TYR A 454 24.69 20.67 -13.74
N ARG A 455 24.36 21.55 -14.65
CA ARG A 455 23.29 21.37 -15.61
C ARG A 455 23.79 21.78 -17.00
N PRO A 456 23.72 20.87 -18.01
CA PRO A 456 24.20 21.17 -19.34
C PRO A 456 23.42 22.36 -19.96
N PRO A 457 24.08 23.20 -20.78
CA PRO A 457 23.42 24.26 -21.52
C PRO A 457 22.23 23.76 -22.33
N ILE A 458 21.25 24.65 -22.58
CA ILE A 458 20.02 24.29 -23.30
C ILE A 458 20.28 23.90 -24.77
N ASP A 459 21.35 24.38 -25.33
CA ASP A 459 21.85 24.11 -26.69
C ASP A 459 22.85 22.96 -26.76
N SER A 460 23.17 22.30 -25.62
CA SER A 460 24.05 21.13 -25.60
C SER A 460 23.41 19.90 -26.27
N GLU A 461 24.26 18.96 -26.69
CA GLU A 461 23.81 17.69 -27.26
C GLU A 461 23.02 16.87 -26.23
N GLU A 462 23.49 16.84 -24.99
CA GLU A 462 22.90 16.08 -23.90
C GLU A 462 21.49 16.55 -23.59
N TYR A 463 21.29 17.89 -23.46
CA TYR A 463 19.96 18.43 -23.19
C TYR A 463 18.99 18.17 -24.34
N ARG A 464 19.42 18.42 -25.60
CA ARG A 464 18.59 18.16 -26.77
C ARG A 464 18.22 16.70 -26.89
N TYR A 465 19.19 15.79 -26.75
CA TYR A 465 18.97 14.35 -26.80
C TYR A 465 17.96 13.92 -25.71
N MET A 466 18.22 14.31 -24.46
CA MET A 466 17.36 13.96 -23.32
C MET A 466 15.90 14.41 -23.55
N MET A 467 15.70 15.64 -23.99
CA MET A 467 14.36 16.20 -24.21
C MET A 467 13.69 15.62 -25.46
N GLU A 468 14.44 15.29 -26.51
CA GLU A 468 13.92 14.57 -27.67
C GLU A 468 13.40 13.18 -27.28
N ARG A 469 14.21 12.41 -26.52
CA ARG A 469 13.76 11.09 -25.99
C ARG A 469 12.51 11.22 -25.15
N ARG A 470 12.43 12.20 -24.26
CA ARG A 470 11.21 12.45 -23.47
C ARG A 470 10.03 12.87 -24.34
N GLY A 471 10.26 13.69 -25.37
CA GLY A 471 9.24 14.12 -26.31
C GLY A 471 8.63 12.93 -27.07
N VAL A 472 9.47 12.01 -27.57
CA VAL A 472 9.03 10.77 -28.25
C VAL A 472 8.21 9.88 -27.32
N LEU A 473 8.52 9.86 -26.03
CA LEU A 473 7.84 9.07 -25.01
C LEU A 473 6.65 9.80 -24.34
N GLY A 474 6.23 10.97 -24.82
CA GLY A 474 5.04 11.65 -24.31
C GLY A 474 5.29 12.62 -23.15
N GLY A 475 6.53 12.96 -22.84
CA GLY A 475 6.88 13.98 -21.85
C GLY A 475 7.58 13.46 -20.60
N SER A 476 7.85 14.36 -19.66
CA SER A 476 8.62 14.07 -18.44
C SER A 476 7.84 13.23 -17.42
N LEU A 477 8.57 12.41 -16.66
CA LEU A 477 8.11 11.64 -15.51
C LEU A 477 9.08 11.83 -14.32
N PRO A 478 8.63 11.65 -13.05
CA PRO A 478 7.24 11.49 -12.62
C PRO A 478 6.42 12.76 -12.89
N LYS A 479 5.14 12.60 -13.13
CA LYS A 479 4.19 13.70 -13.29
C LYS A 479 2.82 13.23 -12.81
N ARG A 480 2.33 13.82 -11.74
CA ARG A 480 0.96 13.61 -11.28
C ARG A 480 0.06 14.71 -11.86
N SER A 481 -1.13 14.35 -12.27
CA SER A 481 -2.14 15.30 -12.76
C SER A 481 -3.49 14.89 -12.19
N THR A 482 -4.29 15.87 -11.78
CA THR A 482 -5.68 15.67 -11.36
C THR A 482 -6.68 16.13 -12.41
N GLU A 483 -6.21 16.34 -13.64
CA GLU A 483 -7.07 16.70 -14.78
C GLU A 483 -8.02 15.55 -15.11
N ILE A 484 -9.32 15.81 -15.02
CA ILE A 484 -10.37 14.84 -15.26
C ILE A 484 -10.65 14.72 -16.75
N ARG A 485 -10.40 13.56 -17.34
CA ARG A 485 -10.66 13.23 -18.75
C ARG A 485 -12.10 12.79 -18.96
N THR A 486 -12.63 12.02 -18.01
CA THR A 486 -13.99 11.49 -18.05
C THR A 486 -14.71 11.83 -16.74
N PRO A 487 -15.54 12.88 -16.72
CA PRO A 487 -16.22 13.33 -15.50
C PRO A 487 -17.07 12.25 -14.83
N LEU A 488 -17.14 12.30 -13.50
CA LEU A 488 -18.05 11.50 -12.69
C LEU A 488 -19.35 12.30 -12.47
N VAL A 489 -20.47 11.71 -12.86
CA VAL A 489 -21.80 12.27 -12.54
C VAL A 489 -22.26 11.70 -11.21
N LEU A 490 -22.42 12.55 -10.20
CA LEU A 490 -22.93 12.13 -8.90
C LEU A 490 -24.40 11.69 -8.98
N PRO A 491 -24.83 10.77 -8.07
CA PRO A 491 -26.22 10.37 -8.02
C PRO A 491 -27.13 11.56 -7.64
N PRO A 492 -28.41 11.56 -8.06
CA PRO A 492 -29.35 12.59 -7.63
C PRO A 492 -29.41 12.73 -6.10
N ALA A 493 -29.55 13.95 -5.60
CA ALA A 493 -29.50 14.24 -4.16
C ALA A 493 -30.57 13.48 -3.35
N ASP A 494 -31.69 13.14 -3.98
CA ASP A 494 -32.84 12.45 -3.37
C ASP A 494 -32.77 10.92 -3.45
N VAL A 495 -31.80 10.34 -4.15
CA VAL A 495 -31.69 8.90 -4.39
C VAL A 495 -31.64 8.09 -3.10
N LEU A 496 -31.10 8.65 -2.02
CA LEU A 496 -30.98 8.02 -0.70
C LEU A 496 -32.06 8.46 0.30
N ASN A 497 -33.07 9.24 -0.10
CA ASN A 497 -34.10 9.73 0.82
C ASN A 497 -35.00 8.60 1.38
N GLU A 498 -35.03 7.44 0.74
CA GLU A 498 -35.75 6.29 1.27
C GLU A 498 -35.26 5.85 2.67
N PHE A 499 -34.00 6.14 3.01
CA PHE A 499 -33.40 5.78 4.30
C PHE A 499 -33.86 6.72 5.44
N ASP A 500 -34.39 7.90 5.11
CA ASP A 500 -34.93 8.84 6.10
C ASP A 500 -36.22 8.32 6.76
N ALA A 501 -36.95 7.41 6.12
CA ALA A 501 -38.17 6.80 6.68
C ALA A 501 -37.92 5.72 7.76
N GLY A 502 -36.66 5.34 8.01
CA GLY A 502 -36.32 4.24 8.89
C GLY A 502 -36.69 2.89 8.32
N SER A 503 -36.91 1.89 9.19
CA SER A 503 -37.15 0.49 8.78
C SER A 503 -38.63 0.07 8.81
N ASN A 504 -39.58 0.97 9.10
CA ASN A 504 -41.03 0.71 9.15
C ASN A 504 -41.38 -0.51 10.03
N GLY A 505 -40.76 -0.60 11.21
CA GLY A 505 -41.00 -1.69 12.19
C GLY A 505 -40.16 -2.97 11.94
N ALA A 506 -39.44 -3.08 10.81
CA ALA A 506 -38.55 -4.22 10.59
C ALA A 506 -37.23 -4.03 11.37
N ALA A 507 -36.73 -5.12 11.97
CA ALA A 507 -35.41 -5.12 12.59
C ALA A 507 -34.35 -5.35 11.49
N VAL A 508 -33.44 -4.37 11.28
CA VAL A 508 -32.36 -4.41 10.30
C VAL A 508 -31.07 -3.89 10.93
N SER A 509 -29.93 -4.31 10.40
CA SER A 509 -28.60 -3.84 10.83
C SER A 509 -28.12 -2.65 9.98
N THR A 510 -27.15 -1.90 10.49
CA THR A 510 -26.50 -0.85 9.68
C THR A 510 -25.73 -1.45 8.50
N THR A 511 -25.16 -2.66 8.64
CA THR A 511 -24.52 -3.40 7.52
C THR A 511 -25.54 -3.70 6.42
N MET A 512 -26.71 -4.23 6.75
CA MET A 512 -27.77 -4.51 5.77
C MET A 512 -28.36 -3.25 5.15
N SER A 513 -28.47 -2.17 5.94
CA SER A 513 -28.88 -0.85 5.43
C SER A 513 -27.87 -0.32 4.42
N PHE A 514 -26.56 -0.49 4.68
CA PHE A 514 -25.51 -0.12 3.76
C PHE A 514 -25.56 -0.98 2.47
N THR A 515 -25.74 -2.29 2.57
CA THR A 515 -25.87 -3.17 1.39
C THR A 515 -27.06 -2.75 0.50
N ARG A 516 -28.18 -2.36 1.09
CA ARG A 516 -29.31 -1.80 0.36
C ARG A 516 -28.96 -0.45 -0.29
N LEU A 517 -28.25 0.42 0.44
CA LEU A 517 -27.74 1.71 -0.07
C LEU A 517 -26.82 1.49 -1.28
N LEU A 518 -25.86 0.58 -1.18
CA LEU A 518 -24.96 0.21 -2.27
C LEU A 518 -25.72 -0.21 -3.52
N ARG A 519 -26.74 -1.05 -3.37
CA ARG A 519 -27.63 -1.46 -4.45
C ARG A 519 -28.39 -0.27 -5.06
N THR A 520 -28.91 0.64 -4.25
CA THR A 520 -29.63 1.82 -4.71
C THR A 520 -28.71 2.73 -5.55
N LEU A 521 -27.50 2.95 -5.10
CA LEU A 521 -26.49 3.72 -5.84
C LEU A 521 -26.09 3.06 -7.16
N ALA A 522 -25.88 1.75 -7.14
CA ALA A 522 -25.44 0.99 -8.31
C ALA A 522 -26.45 1.01 -9.47
N ARG A 523 -27.72 1.15 -9.16
CA ARG A 523 -28.81 1.27 -10.15
C ARG A 523 -28.90 2.64 -10.81
N THR A 524 -28.16 3.62 -10.34
CA THR A 524 -28.08 4.92 -11.02
C THR A 524 -27.25 4.79 -12.30
N LYS A 525 -27.83 5.23 -13.43
CA LYS A 525 -27.33 4.94 -14.78
C LYS A 525 -25.89 5.40 -15.02
N GLU A 526 -25.53 6.59 -14.54
CA GLU A 526 -24.24 7.23 -14.83
C GLU A 526 -23.23 7.00 -13.71
N PHE A 527 -23.67 6.95 -12.46
CA PHE A 527 -22.82 6.74 -11.29
C PHE A 527 -22.54 5.26 -11.06
N GLY A 528 -23.55 4.40 -11.16
CA GLY A 528 -23.45 2.97 -10.83
C GLY A 528 -22.23 2.26 -11.44
N PRO A 529 -21.94 2.41 -12.75
CA PRO A 529 -20.77 1.79 -13.39
C PRO A 529 -19.42 2.23 -12.82
N ARG A 530 -19.37 3.40 -12.15
CA ARG A 530 -18.14 3.94 -11.55
C ARG A 530 -17.87 3.48 -10.11
N MET A 531 -18.82 2.78 -9.49
CA MET A 531 -18.63 2.17 -8.19
C MET A 531 -17.74 0.93 -8.29
N VAL A 532 -16.90 0.74 -7.29
CA VAL A 532 -16.01 -0.43 -7.17
C VAL A 532 -16.21 -1.04 -5.79
N PRO A 533 -17.16 -1.98 -5.63
CA PRO A 533 -17.26 -2.76 -4.40
C PRO A 533 -16.09 -3.72 -4.26
N ILE A 534 -15.45 -3.74 -3.09
CA ILE A 534 -14.25 -4.55 -2.81
C ILE A 534 -14.48 -5.34 -1.53
N ILE A 535 -14.25 -6.65 -1.57
CA ILE A 535 -14.52 -7.57 -0.47
C ILE A 535 -13.42 -8.64 -0.36
N PRO A 536 -12.93 -8.93 0.86
CA PRO A 536 -11.99 -10.03 1.10
C PRO A 536 -12.70 -11.32 1.52
N ASP A 537 -13.43 -11.98 0.61
CA ASP A 537 -14.12 -13.27 0.79
C ASP A 537 -15.22 -13.32 1.88
N GLU A 538 -15.88 -12.18 2.16
CA GLU A 538 -16.86 -12.10 3.26
C GLU A 538 -18.22 -11.59 2.81
N ALA A 539 -18.52 -11.69 1.52
CA ALA A 539 -19.73 -11.15 0.93
C ALA A 539 -21.01 -11.68 1.60
N ARG A 540 -21.05 -12.96 2.00
CA ARG A 540 -22.21 -13.57 2.67
C ARG A 540 -22.45 -13.01 4.06
N THR A 541 -21.40 -12.72 4.81
CA THR A 541 -21.48 -12.09 6.15
C THR A 541 -22.11 -10.70 6.09
N PHE A 542 -21.85 -9.97 5.02
CA PHE A 542 -22.35 -8.60 4.83
C PHE A 542 -23.62 -8.52 3.98
N GLY A 543 -24.16 -9.68 3.50
CA GLY A 543 -25.34 -9.73 2.63
C GLY A 543 -25.10 -9.24 1.21
N ILE A 544 -23.84 -9.04 0.82
CA ILE A 544 -23.45 -8.57 -0.52
C ILE A 544 -23.53 -9.69 -1.56
N ASP A 545 -23.51 -10.95 -1.17
CA ASP A 545 -23.81 -12.10 -2.03
C ASP A 545 -25.13 -11.94 -2.79
N SER A 546 -26.09 -11.21 -2.23
CA SER A 546 -27.33 -10.84 -2.91
C SER A 546 -27.12 -9.98 -4.16
N LEU A 547 -25.95 -9.41 -4.35
CA LEU A 547 -25.57 -8.55 -5.47
C LEU A 547 -24.71 -9.27 -6.53
N PHE A 548 -24.29 -10.51 -6.31
CA PHE A 548 -23.44 -11.27 -7.25
C PHE A 548 -24.01 -11.34 -8.66
N ARG A 549 -25.30 -11.57 -8.81
CA ARG A 549 -25.96 -11.61 -10.12
C ARG A 549 -26.12 -10.23 -10.76
N GLU A 550 -26.29 -9.19 -9.96
CA GLU A 550 -26.50 -7.83 -10.45
C GLU A 550 -25.18 -7.18 -10.85
N PHE A 551 -24.14 -7.35 -10.07
CA PHE A 551 -22.82 -6.74 -10.30
C PHE A 551 -21.87 -7.64 -11.09
N GLY A 552 -21.95 -8.96 -10.90
CA GLY A 552 -20.92 -9.91 -11.31
C GLY A 552 -19.63 -9.76 -10.50
N ILE A 553 -18.96 -10.86 -10.24
CA ILE A 553 -17.61 -10.87 -9.66
C ILE A 553 -16.63 -10.74 -10.80
N TYR A 554 -15.66 -9.83 -10.68
CA TYR A 554 -14.63 -9.65 -11.69
C TYR A 554 -13.68 -10.85 -11.72
N ALA A 555 -13.52 -11.43 -12.89
CA ALA A 555 -12.51 -12.45 -13.19
C ALA A 555 -11.92 -12.17 -14.57
N ALA A 556 -10.60 -12.01 -14.65
CA ALA A 556 -9.90 -11.63 -15.89
C ALA A 556 -10.20 -12.59 -17.05
N ASP A 557 -10.29 -13.90 -16.76
CA ASP A 557 -10.56 -14.95 -17.75
C ASP A 557 -12.05 -15.29 -17.89
N GLY A 558 -12.93 -14.67 -17.07
CA GLY A 558 -14.34 -15.06 -16.97
C GLY A 558 -14.54 -16.37 -16.19
N GLN A 559 -15.71 -17.00 -16.32
CA GLN A 559 -16.08 -18.21 -15.60
C GLN A 559 -16.05 -19.45 -16.50
N HIS A 560 -15.12 -20.37 -16.26
CA HIS A 560 -14.90 -21.60 -17.04
C HIS A 560 -15.50 -22.84 -16.40
N TYR A 561 -16.33 -22.69 -15.35
CA TYR A 561 -16.97 -23.78 -14.62
C TYR A 561 -18.41 -23.43 -14.29
N GLU A 562 -19.24 -24.45 -14.05
CA GLU A 562 -20.57 -24.28 -13.47
C GLU A 562 -20.45 -24.26 -11.96
N PRO A 563 -20.88 -23.17 -11.27
CA PRO A 563 -20.81 -23.11 -9.81
C PRO A 563 -21.74 -24.18 -9.18
N VAL A 564 -21.31 -24.72 -8.04
CA VAL A 564 -22.09 -25.77 -7.31
C VAL A 564 -23.46 -25.27 -6.87
N ASP A 565 -23.64 -23.97 -6.76
CA ASP A 565 -24.87 -23.28 -6.39
C ASP A 565 -25.57 -22.59 -7.57
N ALA A 566 -25.26 -22.97 -8.83
CA ALA A 566 -25.77 -22.32 -10.05
C ALA A 566 -27.30 -22.21 -10.09
N GLN A 567 -28.02 -23.17 -9.45
CA GLN A 567 -29.48 -23.18 -9.36
C GLN A 567 -30.03 -22.28 -8.25
N LEU A 568 -29.19 -21.78 -7.34
CA LEU A 568 -29.60 -20.90 -6.27
C LEU A 568 -29.74 -19.47 -6.76
N LEU A 569 -30.59 -18.68 -6.09
CA LEU A 569 -30.79 -17.27 -6.40
C LEU A 569 -29.49 -16.45 -6.16
N LEU A 570 -28.67 -16.88 -5.20
CA LEU A 570 -27.43 -16.22 -4.76
C LEU A 570 -26.18 -16.97 -5.27
N SER A 571 -26.20 -17.45 -6.52
CA SER A 571 -25.07 -18.20 -7.09
C SER A 571 -23.85 -17.29 -7.30
N TYR A 572 -22.68 -17.87 -7.04
CA TYR A 572 -21.39 -17.23 -7.32
C TYR A 572 -21.21 -17.08 -8.82
N THR A 573 -21.13 -15.86 -9.33
CA THR A 573 -21.13 -15.56 -10.76
C THR A 573 -19.95 -14.65 -11.11
N GLU A 574 -19.00 -15.20 -11.87
CA GLU A 574 -17.79 -14.49 -12.35
C GLU A 574 -17.97 -14.01 -13.80
N SER A 575 -17.35 -12.89 -14.12
CA SER A 575 -17.37 -12.31 -15.46
C SER A 575 -16.20 -11.36 -15.67
N GLN A 576 -15.67 -11.28 -16.90
CA GLN A 576 -14.70 -10.27 -17.28
C GLN A 576 -15.22 -8.83 -17.11
N LYS A 577 -16.54 -8.65 -17.22
CA LYS A 577 -17.21 -7.36 -16.98
C LYS A 577 -17.77 -7.23 -15.58
N GLY A 578 -17.44 -8.16 -14.67
CA GLY A 578 -17.84 -8.10 -13.28
C GLY A 578 -17.40 -6.81 -12.61
N GLN A 579 -18.27 -6.30 -11.73
CA GLN A 579 -18.05 -5.03 -11.06
C GLN A 579 -17.45 -5.19 -9.68
N LEU A 580 -17.76 -6.28 -9.00
CA LEU A 580 -17.34 -6.57 -7.64
C LEU A 580 -15.94 -7.19 -7.67
N LEU A 581 -15.01 -6.62 -6.90
CA LEU A 581 -13.69 -7.19 -6.66
C LEU A 581 -13.75 -8.08 -5.42
N GLU A 582 -13.86 -9.39 -5.65
CA GLU A 582 -13.74 -10.43 -4.64
C GLU A 582 -12.27 -10.83 -4.57
N GLU A 583 -11.54 -10.33 -3.56
CA GLU A 583 -10.08 -10.41 -3.56
C GLU A 583 -9.52 -11.70 -2.93
N GLY A 584 -10.39 -12.49 -2.28
CA GLY A 584 -9.99 -13.60 -1.42
C GLY A 584 -9.58 -13.10 -0.03
N ILE A 585 -9.12 -13.98 0.85
CA ILE A 585 -8.80 -13.68 2.25
C ILE A 585 -7.53 -12.83 2.30
N THR A 586 -7.64 -11.56 1.89
CA THR A 586 -6.53 -10.59 1.84
C THR A 586 -7.01 -9.15 1.98
N GLU A 587 -7.01 -8.62 3.18
CA GLU A 587 -7.29 -7.20 3.41
C GLU A 587 -6.21 -6.29 2.80
N ALA A 588 -4.96 -6.77 2.79
CA ALA A 588 -3.84 -6.05 2.18
C ALA A 588 -4.05 -5.87 0.66
N GLY A 589 -4.44 -6.95 -0.04
CA GLY A 589 -4.78 -6.91 -1.46
C GLY A 589 -6.00 -6.05 -1.75
N SER A 590 -7.06 -6.21 -0.93
CA SER A 590 -8.28 -5.40 -1.03
C SER A 590 -7.99 -3.91 -0.90
N LEU A 591 -7.08 -3.53 0.01
CA LEU A 591 -6.67 -2.13 0.16
C LEU A 591 -5.76 -1.67 -0.99
N GLY A 592 -4.99 -2.56 -1.61
CA GLY A 592 -4.28 -2.29 -2.87
C GLY A 592 -5.26 -1.93 -3.99
N SER A 593 -6.33 -2.70 -4.16
CA SER A 593 -7.44 -2.40 -5.09
C SER A 593 -8.17 -1.10 -4.74
N PHE A 594 -8.42 -0.85 -3.45
CA PHE A 594 -9.00 0.42 -2.98
C PHE A 594 -8.11 1.61 -3.37
N THR A 595 -6.81 1.50 -3.17
CA THR A 595 -5.85 2.56 -3.51
C THR A 595 -5.81 2.80 -5.02
N ALA A 596 -5.77 1.74 -5.84
CA ALA A 596 -5.78 1.85 -7.29
C ALA A 596 -7.06 2.53 -7.81
N ALA A 597 -8.22 2.09 -7.31
CA ALA A 597 -9.51 2.70 -7.67
C ALA A 597 -9.65 4.13 -7.14
N GLY A 598 -9.26 4.36 -5.88
CA GLY A 598 -9.37 5.67 -5.23
C GLY A 598 -8.44 6.74 -5.79
N THR A 599 -7.36 6.33 -6.48
CA THR A 599 -6.42 7.24 -7.17
C THR A 599 -6.66 7.33 -8.68
N ALA A 600 -7.64 6.61 -9.24
CA ALA A 600 -7.90 6.57 -10.69
C ALA A 600 -8.22 7.96 -11.28
N TYR A 601 -8.74 8.89 -10.49
CA TYR A 601 -8.93 10.28 -10.89
C TYR A 601 -7.61 10.98 -11.26
N ALA A 602 -6.50 10.64 -10.60
CA ALA A 602 -5.18 11.24 -10.84
C ALA A 602 -4.31 10.36 -11.77
N THR A 603 -4.39 9.04 -11.66
CA THR A 603 -3.61 8.13 -12.50
C THR A 603 -4.15 8.03 -13.91
N ARG A 604 -5.47 8.12 -14.07
CA ARG A 604 -6.17 7.93 -15.37
C ARG A 604 -7.00 9.12 -15.81
N GLY A 605 -7.27 10.11 -14.93
CA GLY A 605 -8.27 11.16 -15.19
C GLY A 605 -9.70 10.60 -15.25
N VAL A 606 -9.95 9.46 -14.64
CA VAL A 606 -11.22 8.72 -14.63
C VAL A 606 -11.61 8.41 -13.19
N PRO A 607 -12.35 9.27 -12.50
CA PRO A 607 -12.74 9.03 -11.11
C PRO A 607 -13.53 7.74 -10.96
N MET A 608 -13.13 6.90 -10.02
CA MET A 608 -13.83 5.71 -9.57
C MET A 608 -14.12 5.82 -8.09
N VAL A 609 -15.16 5.15 -7.61
CA VAL A 609 -15.62 5.26 -6.22
C VAL A 609 -15.54 3.89 -5.53
N PRO A 610 -14.41 3.57 -4.87
CA PRO A 610 -14.29 2.30 -4.16
C PRO A 610 -15.07 2.31 -2.85
N PHE A 611 -15.71 1.16 -2.58
CA PHE A 611 -16.36 0.80 -1.32
C PHE A 611 -15.73 -0.50 -0.83
N PHE A 612 -14.75 -0.41 0.05
CA PHE A 612 -14.07 -1.57 0.61
C PHE A 612 -14.71 -1.97 1.94
N ILE A 613 -15.33 -3.15 1.97
CA ILE A 613 -16.04 -3.70 3.13
C ILE A 613 -15.22 -4.85 3.70
N PHE A 614 -15.00 -4.84 5.00
CA PHE A 614 -14.17 -5.81 5.71
C PHE A 614 -14.63 -5.97 7.16
N TYR A 615 -14.20 -7.05 7.83
CA TYR A 615 -14.32 -7.14 9.29
C TYR A 615 -13.54 -5.99 9.92
N SER A 616 -14.20 -5.17 10.72
CA SER A 616 -13.60 -3.94 11.27
C SER A 616 -12.31 -4.18 12.06
N MET A 617 -12.20 -5.36 12.71
CA MET A 617 -10.99 -5.79 13.41
C MET A 617 -9.76 -5.89 12.49
N PHE A 618 -9.94 -6.26 11.22
CA PHE A 618 -8.84 -6.50 10.28
C PHE A 618 -8.52 -5.32 9.37
N GLY A 619 -9.13 -4.16 9.59
CA GLY A 619 -8.81 -2.90 8.90
C GLY A 619 -7.57 -2.22 9.48
N PHE A 620 -7.77 -1.16 10.25
CA PHE A 620 -6.67 -0.33 10.78
C PHE A 620 -5.64 -1.11 11.60
N GLN A 621 -6.02 -2.16 12.31
CA GLN A 621 -5.08 -2.99 13.07
C GLN A 621 -4.17 -3.81 12.15
N ARG A 622 -4.68 -4.38 11.05
CA ARG A 622 -3.94 -5.29 10.17
C ARG A 622 -3.24 -4.58 9.01
N VAL A 623 -3.89 -3.58 8.42
CA VAL A 623 -3.42 -2.90 7.21
C VAL A 623 -3.26 -1.39 7.39
N GLY A 624 -3.00 -0.94 8.62
CA GLY A 624 -2.87 0.48 8.96
C GLY A 624 -1.79 1.21 8.16
N ASP A 625 -0.68 0.54 7.87
CA ASP A 625 0.41 1.12 7.06
C ASP A 625 -0.02 1.34 5.60
N LEU A 626 -0.76 0.39 5.01
CA LEU A 626 -1.36 0.56 3.69
C LEU A 626 -2.44 1.67 3.67
N ILE A 627 -3.23 1.82 4.76
CA ILE A 627 -4.18 2.93 4.89
C ILE A 627 -3.45 4.27 4.95
N TRP A 628 -2.31 4.33 5.64
CA TRP A 628 -1.46 5.52 5.68
C TRP A 628 -0.89 5.85 4.30
N ALA A 629 -0.41 4.84 3.58
CA ALA A 629 0.07 5.00 2.20
C ALA A 629 -1.06 5.42 1.23
N ALA A 630 -2.28 4.91 1.39
CA ALA A 630 -3.44 5.34 0.62
C ALA A 630 -3.79 6.81 0.88
N ALA A 631 -3.64 7.29 2.15
CA ALA A 631 -3.78 8.70 2.51
C ALA A 631 -2.73 9.57 1.83
N ASP A 632 -1.47 9.16 1.82
CA ASP A 632 -0.37 9.86 1.13
C ASP A 632 -0.59 9.87 -0.39
N ALA A 633 -1.07 8.77 -0.97
CA ALA A 633 -1.45 8.68 -2.39
C ALA A 633 -2.68 9.54 -2.73
N GLN A 634 -3.34 10.15 -1.74
CA GLN A 634 -4.57 10.92 -1.89
C GLN A 634 -5.74 10.09 -2.46
N ALA A 635 -5.83 8.82 -2.06
CA ALA A 635 -6.93 7.95 -2.44
C ALA A 635 -8.26 8.45 -1.86
N LYS A 636 -9.34 8.31 -2.64
CA LYS A 636 -10.71 8.69 -2.29
C LYS A 636 -11.59 7.45 -2.25
N GLY A 637 -12.60 7.43 -1.37
CA GLY A 637 -13.53 6.31 -1.29
C GLY A 637 -14.00 6.04 0.14
N PHE A 638 -14.59 4.87 0.33
CA PHE A 638 -15.18 4.48 1.61
C PHE A 638 -14.59 3.16 2.10
N LEU A 639 -14.04 3.20 3.29
CA LEU A 639 -13.67 2.03 4.10
C LEU A 639 -14.83 1.72 5.04
N LEU A 640 -15.29 0.48 5.06
CA LEU A 640 -16.49 0.08 5.79
C LEU A 640 -16.13 -1.08 6.71
N GLY A 641 -15.88 -0.73 7.98
CA GLY A 641 -15.62 -1.70 9.03
C GLY A 641 -16.94 -2.35 9.47
N ALA A 642 -17.31 -3.44 8.81
CA ALA A 642 -18.48 -4.21 9.18
C ALA A 642 -18.17 -5.16 10.35
N THR A 643 -19.20 -5.66 11.06
CA THR A 643 -19.02 -6.41 12.31
C THR A 643 -18.32 -5.61 13.42
N ALA A 644 -18.53 -4.28 13.44
CA ALA A 644 -17.96 -3.39 14.44
C ALA A 644 -18.52 -3.67 15.84
N GLY A 645 -17.76 -3.25 16.86
CA GLY A 645 -18.12 -3.34 18.27
C GLY A 645 -17.77 -4.67 18.96
N ARG A 646 -17.54 -4.61 20.26
CA ARG A 646 -17.17 -5.80 21.04
C ARG A 646 -18.39 -6.56 21.56
N THR A 647 -19.51 -5.89 21.79
CA THR A 647 -20.73 -6.56 22.29
C THR A 647 -21.70 -6.91 21.18
N SER A 648 -21.55 -6.30 19.99
CA SER A 648 -22.41 -6.54 18.84
C SER A 648 -22.14 -7.85 18.15
N LEU A 649 -20.89 -8.32 18.16
CA LEU A 649 -20.45 -9.57 17.59
C LEU A 649 -20.33 -10.62 18.71
N LEU A 650 -21.25 -11.58 18.72
CA LEU A 650 -21.47 -12.52 19.82
C LEU A 650 -20.30 -13.50 20.10
N GLY A 651 -20.46 -14.75 19.69
CA GLY A 651 -19.59 -15.88 20.01
C GLY A 651 -18.22 -15.90 19.34
N GLU A 652 -17.93 -15.01 18.41
CA GLU A 652 -16.63 -15.00 17.68
C GLU A 652 -15.47 -14.50 18.53
N GLY A 653 -15.72 -13.71 19.54
CA GLY A 653 -14.78 -13.40 20.63
C GLY A 653 -13.62 -12.48 20.26
N LEU A 654 -12.54 -12.63 21.02
CA LEU A 654 -11.39 -11.73 21.09
C LEU A 654 -10.81 -11.32 19.72
N GLN A 655 -10.62 -12.28 18.83
CA GLN A 655 -9.93 -12.04 17.56
C GLN A 655 -10.80 -11.32 16.50
N HIS A 656 -12.12 -11.20 16.70
CA HIS A 656 -13.02 -10.53 15.75
C HIS A 656 -13.71 -9.28 16.33
N GLN A 657 -13.79 -9.16 17.66
CA GLN A 657 -14.51 -8.07 18.33
C GLN A 657 -13.67 -6.79 18.36
N ASP A 658 -13.99 -5.87 17.46
CA ASP A 658 -13.31 -4.57 17.35
C ASP A 658 -13.86 -3.54 18.35
N GLY A 659 -12.98 -2.96 19.14
CA GLY A 659 -13.30 -1.86 20.05
C GLY A 659 -12.35 -0.66 19.89
N HIS A 660 -11.50 -0.63 18.88
CA HIS A 660 -10.40 0.36 18.79
C HIS A 660 -10.15 0.95 17.39
N SER A 661 -10.79 0.45 16.36
CA SER A 661 -10.58 0.93 14.98
C SER A 661 -10.87 2.42 14.81
N LEU A 662 -11.91 2.96 15.49
CA LEU A 662 -12.22 4.40 15.47
C LEU A 662 -11.12 5.24 16.08
N LEU A 663 -10.44 4.75 17.14
CA LEU A 663 -9.29 5.43 17.71
C LEU A 663 -8.09 5.42 16.76
N LEU A 664 -7.79 4.27 16.12
CA LEU A 664 -6.76 4.17 15.11
C LEU A 664 -7.07 5.05 13.90
N ALA A 665 -8.32 5.07 13.43
CA ALA A 665 -8.75 5.95 12.34
C ALA A 665 -8.55 7.43 12.68
N SER A 666 -8.64 7.81 13.94
CA SER A 666 -8.40 9.20 14.39
C SER A 666 -6.96 9.65 14.21
N THR A 667 -6.01 8.73 14.01
CA THR A 667 -4.58 9.04 13.78
C THR A 667 -4.28 9.42 12.34
N VAL A 668 -5.16 9.05 11.37
CA VAL A 668 -4.95 9.33 9.95
C VAL A 668 -5.60 10.67 9.58
N PRO A 669 -4.82 11.69 9.15
CA PRO A 669 -5.35 13.05 8.98
C PRO A 669 -6.48 13.19 7.96
N THR A 670 -6.41 12.46 6.84
CA THR A 670 -7.39 12.52 5.75
C THR A 670 -8.61 11.62 5.94
N CYS A 671 -8.58 10.74 6.95
CA CYS A 671 -9.67 9.82 7.25
C CYS A 671 -10.82 10.54 7.95
N GLN A 672 -12.04 10.47 7.39
CA GLN A 672 -13.27 10.95 8.01
C GLN A 672 -13.99 9.76 8.65
N ALA A 673 -13.83 9.59 9.98
CA ALA A 673 -14.33 8.41 10.70
C ALA A 673 -15.68 8.68 11.35
N TYR A 674 -16.65 7.80 11.12
CA TYR A 674 -18.03 7.88 11.64
C TYR A 674 -18.48 6.55 12.26
N ASP A 675 -19.31 6.67 13.30
CA ASP A 675 -19.97 5.56 14.02
C ASP A 675 -21.50 5.71 13.99
N PRO A 676 -22.13 5.50 12.81
CA PRO A 676 -23.56 5.74 12.63
C PRO A 676 -24.41 4.67 13.33
N ALA A 677 -25.47 5.11 14.01
CA ALA A 677 -26.45 4.25 14.67
C ALA A 677 -27.63 3.86 13.74
N PHE A 678 -27.95 4.68 12.75
CA PHE A 678 -29.19 4.54 11.97
C PHE A 678 -28.95 4.61 10.46
N ALA A 679 -29.86 4.02 9.68
CA ALA A 679 -29.76 3.96 8.21
C ALA A 679 -29.66 5.37 7.58
N TYR A 680 -30.42 6.35 8.08
CA TYR A 680 -30.35 7.72 7.57
C TYR A 680 -29.02 8.41 7.90
N GLU A 681 -28.34 8.06 9.01
CA GLU A 681 -27.00 8.55 9.30
C GLU A 681 -25.99 8.00 8.32
N VAL A 682 -26.06 6.68 8.02
CA VAL A 682 -25.22 6.05 6.99
C VAL A 682 -25.42 6.74 5.64
N ALA A 683 -26.69 6.99 5.24
CA ALA A 683 -27.03 7.67 4.00
C ALA A 683 -26.50 9.10 3.94
N ALA A 684 -26.64 9.87 5.03
CA ALA A 684 -26.13 11.24 5.14
C ALA A 684 -24.61 11.31 5.00
N VAL A 685 -23.87 10.39 5.68
CA VAL A 685 -22.41 10.33 5.60
C VAL A 685 -21.95 9.97 4.19
N VAL A 686 -22.58 8.97 3.56
CA VAL A 686 -22.21 8.58 2.18
C VAL A 686 -22.53 9.73 1.19
N ARG A 687 -23.69 10.35 1.27
CA ARG A 687 -24.09 11.48 0.41
C ARG A 687 -23.10 12.65 0.53
N SER A 688 -22.80 13.06 1.76
CA SER A 688 -21.83 14.12 2.04
C SER A 688 -20.41 13.73 1.57
N GLY A 689 -20.00 12.49 1.79
CA GLY A 689 -18.69 11.98 1.33
C GLY A 689 -18.54 12.02 -0.17
N LEU A 690 -19.54 11.56 -0.92
CA LEU A 690 -19.55 11.64 -2.38
C LEU A 690 -19.42 13.09 -2.87
N THR A 691 -20.20 13.99 -2.29
CA THR A 691 -20.15 15.41 -2.64
C THR A 691 -18.78 16.03 -2.31
N ARG A 692 -18.22 15.73 -1.16
CA ARG A 692 -16.95 16.31 -0.71
C ARG A 692 -15.76 15.80 -1.53
N MET A 693 -15.74 14.51 -1.84
CA MET A 693 -14.62 13.88 -2.57
C MET A 693 -14.67 14.14 -4.08
N TYR A 694 -15.88 14.25 -4.66
CA TYR A 694 -16.07 14.28 -6.12
C TYR A 694 -16.97 15.41 -6.63
N GLY A 695 -17.58 16.21 -5.74
CA GLY A 695 -18.62 17.18 -6.10
C GLY A 695 -18.12 18.56 -6.47
N GLY A 696 -16.80 18.78 -6.58
CA GLY A 696 -16.26 20.03 -7.07
C GLY A 696 -16.63 20.23 -8.54
N VAL A 697 -17.58 21.11 -8.84
CA VAL A 697 -17.95 21.48 -10.23
C VAL A 697 -17.37 22.86 -10.51
N ASP A 698 -16.57 23.00 -11.56
CA ASP A 698 -16.07 24.29 -12.02
C ASP A 698 -17.19 25.14 -12.66
N ALA A 699 -16.88 26.39 -13.01
CA ALA A 699 -17.84 27.31 -13.62
C ALA A 699 -18.41 26.82 -14.96
N ASN A 700 -17.83 25.75 -15.55
CA ASN A 700 -18.26 25.15 -16.81
C ASN A 700 -19.04 23.84 -16.61
N GLY A 701 -19.30 23.44 -15.35
CA GLY A 701 -20.01 22.20 -15.04
C GLY A 701 -19.14 20.94 -15.08
N VAL A 702 -17.82 21.09 -15.14
CA VAL A 702 -16.87 19.96 -15.07
C VAL A 702 -16.60 19.67 -13.60
N SER A 703 -16.78 18.40 -13.19
CA SER A 703 -16.47 18.01 -11.81
C SER A 703 -14.98 18.20 -11.56
N GLY A 704 -14.65 19.02 -10.55
CA GLY A 704 -13.32 19.16 -10.03
C GLY A 704 -12.84 17.90 -9.31
N ASP A 705 -11.61 17.89 -8.89
CA ASP A 705 -11.02 16.77 -8.18
C ASP A 705 -11.53 16.63 -6.73
N GLY A 706 -12.27 17.61 -6.19
CA GLY A 706 -12.80 17.61 -4.82
C GLY A 706 -11.70 17.52 -3.75
N GLU A 707 -12.07 17.21 -2.51
CA GLU A 707 -11.10 17.09 -1.42
C GLU A 707 -10.43 15.70 -1.42
N SER A 708 -9.13 15.67 -1.12
CA SER A 708 -8.33 14.44 -0.95
C SER A 708 -8.55 13.86 0.45
N VAL A 709 -9.72 13.28 0.67
CA VAL A 709 -10.12 12.58 1.89
C VAL A 709 -10.74 11.23 1.54
N PHE A 710 -10.79 10.34 2.51
CA PHE A 710 -11.59 9.11 2.44
C PHE A 710 -12.38 8.93 3.73
N TYR A 711 -13.41 8.10 3.68
CA TYR A 711 -14.31 7.88 4.80
C TYR A 711 -14.11 6.50 5.42
N TYR A 712 -14.26 6.41 6.74
CA TYR A 712 -14.37 5.17 7.48
C TYR A 712 -15.69 5.14 8.26
N LEU A 713 -16.52 4.14 8.02
CA LEU A 713 -17.78 3.93 8.74
C LEU A 713 -17.73 2.61 9.50
N ALA A 714 -18.01 2.66 10.79
CA ALA A 714 -18.25 1.47 11.59
C ALA A 714 -19.69 0.97 11.34
N LEU A 715 -19.84 -0.29 10.91
CA LEU A 715 -21.14 -0.91 10.62
C LEU A 715 -21.33 -2.16 11.48
N TYR A 716 -22.56 -2.39 11.92
CA TYR A 716 -22.90 -3.43 12.87
C TYR A 716 -23.84 -4.47 12.27
N ASN A 717 -23.70 -5.74 12.68
CA ASN A 717 -24.57 -6.84 12.29
C ASN A 717 -25.74 -7.08 13.27
N VAL A 718 -25.88 -6.26 14.32
CA VAL A 718 -27.01 -6.34 15.24
C VAL A 718 -28.25 -5.73 14.58
N ASN A 719 -29.35 -6.50 14.56
CA ASN A 719 -30.63 -6.05 14.01
C ASN A 719 -31.45 -5.33 15.09
N TYR A 720 -31.98 -4.17 14.75
CA TYR A 720 -32.91 -3.40 15.54
C TYR A 720 -33.84 -2.59 14.64
N GLU A 721 -35.01 -2.19 15.19
CA GLU A 721 -35.89 -1.26 14.48
C GLU A 721 -35.20 0.10 14.36
N MET A 722 -35.06 0.57 13.13
CA MET A 722 -34.48 1.87 12.83
C MET A 722 -35.58 2.92 12.76
N PRO A 723 -35.54 3.97 13.62
CA PRO A 723 -36.52 5.02 13.58
C PRO A 723 -36.37 5.87 12.31
N ALA A 724 -37.48 6.56 11.99
CA ALA A 724 -37.40 7.61 10.99
C ALA A 724 -36.49 8.76 11.48
N ARG A 725 -35.88 9.46 10.55
CA ARG A 725 -35.06 10.63 10.83
C ARG A 725 -35.90 11.69 11.51
N PRO A 726 -35.46 12.30 12.64
CA PRO A 726 -36.16 13.41 13.27
C PRO A 726 -36.30 14.61 12.31
N ASN A 727 -37.48 15.21 12.23
CA ASN A 727 -37.80 16.30 11.28
C ASN A 727 -36.89 17.54 11.39
N ASN A 728 -36.28 17.74 12.56
CA ASN A 728 -35.38 18.86 12.87
C ASN A 728 -33.88 18.53 12.69
N VAL A 729 -33.55 17.35 12.17
CA VAL A 729 -32.15 16.91 11.99
C VAL A 729 -31.82 16.95 10.49
N SER A 730 -30.82 17.74 10.13
CA SER A 730 -30.27 17.84 8.76
C SER A 730 -29.08 16.89 8.54
N ASP A 731 -28.65 16.72 7.29
CA ASP A 731 -27.39 16.03 7.00
C ASP A 731 -26.21 16.74 7.67
N ASP A 732 -26.21 18.07 7.68
CA ASP A 732 -25.16 18.86 8.31
C ASP A 732 -25.03 18.58 9.82
N ASP A 733 -26.16 18.37 10.52
CA ASP A 733 -26.15 18.05 11.96
C ASP A 733 -25.49 16.69 12.19
N ILE A 734 -25.79 15.70 11.34
CA ILE A 734 -25.17 14.36 11.39
C ILE A 734 -23.68 14.44 11.11
N ILE A 735 -23.27 15.21 10.10
CA ILE A 735 -21.86 15.33 9.65
C ILE A 735 -21.02 16.12 10.66
N LYS A 736 -21.59 17.03 11.42
CA LYS A 736 -20.90 17.73 12.53
C LYS A 736 -20.46 16.79 13.65
N GLY A 737 -20.99 15.57 13.69
CA GLY A 737 -20.54 14.53 14.61
C GLY A 737 -21.37 14.37 15.87
N LEU A 738 -22.33 15.27 16.17
CA LEU A 738 -23.18 15.20 17.35
C LEU A 738 -24.48 15.99 17.12
N TYR A 739 -25.62 15.37 17.41
CA TYR A 739 -26.92 16.04 17.39
C TYR A 739 -27.87 15.49 18.45
N LYS A 740 -28.84 16.32 18.92
CA LYS A 740 -29.91 15.89 19.82
C LYS A 740 -30.88 14.99 19.07
N TRP A 741 -30.94 13.71 19.46
CA TRP A 741 -31.81 12.71 18.85
C TRP A 741 -33.22 12.70 19.43
N ALA A 742 -33.35 12.70 20.77
CA ALA A 742 -34.64 12.69 21.44
C ALA A 742 -34.64 13.54 22.71
N PRO A 743 -35.76 14.18 23.05
CA PRO A 743 -35.93 14.85 24.33
C PRO A 743 -36.10 13.83 25.45
N ALA A 744 -36.11 14.33 26.70
CA ALA A 744 -36.51 13.54 27.87
C ALA A 744 -37.96 13.04 27.69
N PRO A 745 -38.32 11.87 28.31
CA PRO A 745 -39.66 11.33 28.27
C PRO A 745 -40.69 12.33 28.84
N THR A 746 -41.92 12.29 28.33
CA THR A 746 -43.00 13.15 28.76
C THR A 746 -43.33 12.90 30.24
N GLY A 747 -43.45 13.96 31.03
CA GLY A 747 -43.84 13.89 32.46
C GLY A 747 -42.67 13.91 33.45
N VAL A 748 -41.44 13.94 32.98
CA VAL A 748 -40.22 14.09 33.79
C VAL A 748 -39.36 15.28 33.28
N ASP A 749 -38.77 16.03 34.16
CA ASP A 749 -37.89 17.15 33.80
C ASP A 749 -36.55 16.63 33.26
N ALA A 750 -36.05 17.24 32.18
CA ALA A 750 -34.75 16.92 31.61
C ALA A 750 -33.62 17.42 32.55
N VAL A 751 -32.96 16.49 33.24
CA VAL A 751 -31.91 16.78 34.24
C VAL A 751 -30.57 16.07 33.94
N ALA A 752 -30.52 15.25 32.91
CA ALA A 752 -29.32 14.52 32.46
C ALA A 752 -29.25 14.40 30.97
N THR A 753 -28.09 14.04 30.46
CA THR A 753 -27.81 13.86 29.02
C THR A 753 -27.07 12.53 28.80
N ILE A 754 -27.53 11.73 27.82
CA ILE A 754 -26.86 10.50 27.41
C ILE A 754 -26.43 10.68 25.93
N LEU A 755 -25.13 10.52 25.66
CA LEU A 755 -24.59 10.43 24.32
C LEU A 755 -24.44 8.95 23.97
N PHE A 756 -24.89 8.54 22.79
CA PHE A 756 -24.67 7.20 22.27
C PHE A 756 -24.03 7.24 20.90
N SER A 757 -23.28 6.20 20.54
CA SER A 757 -22.79 5.99 19.19
C SER A 757 -23.10 4.56 18.72
N GLY A 758 -23.28 4.37 17.42
CA GLY A 758 -23.46 3.07 16.78
C GLY A 758 -24.52 2.18 17.50
N SER A 759 -24.13 0.94 17.76
CA SER A 759 -25.03 -0.08 18.37
C SER A 759 -25.46 0.22 19.81
N SER A 760 -24.79 1.16 20.50
CA SER A 760 -25.14 1.52 21.88
C SER A 760 -26.44 2.33 21.99
N GLN A 761 -27.05 2.73 20.85
CA GLN A 761 -28.34 3.40 20.82
C GLN A 761 -29.44 2.60 21.57
N GLY A 762 -29.38 1.28 21.52
CA GLY A 762 -30.36 0.42 22.19
C GLY A 762 -30.30 0.59 23.71
N VAL A 763 -29.14 0.38 24.32
CA VAL A 763 -28.93 0.52 25.76
C VAL A 763 -29.20 1.94 26.27
N ALA A 764 -28.87 2.97 25.47
CA ALA A 764 -29.15 4.36 25.82
C ALA A 764 -30.67 4.65 25.89
N ARG A 765 -31.44 4.09 24.95
CA ARG A 765 -32.92 4.21 24.92
C ARG A 765 -33.58 3.45 26.12
N ASP A 766 -33.06 2.27 26.41
CA ASP A 766 -33.54 1.46 27.54
C ASP A 766 -33.23 2.18 28.88
N ALA A 767 -32.02 2.67 29.05
CA ALA A 767 -31.62 3.46 30.22
C ALA A 767 -32.43 4.75 30.41
N GLN A 768 -32.75 5.46 29.30
CA GLN A 768 -33.60 6.64 29.34
C GLN A 768 -34.99 6.32 29.92
N ARG A 769 -35.60 5.19 29.47
CA ARG A 769 -36.90 4.71 29.98
C ARG A 769 -36.81 4.32 31.45
N ALA A 770 -35.82 3.50 31.80
CA ALA A 770 -35.62 3.03 33.19
C ALA A 770 -35.38 4.20 34.17
N LEU A 771 -34.61 5.19 33.76
CA LEU A 771 -34.41 6.43 34.56
C LEU A 771 -35.72 7.16 34.84
N ALA A 772 -36.56 7.32 33.82
CA ALA A 772 -37.85 7.98 33.94
C ALA A 772 -38.82 7.16 34.81
N ASP A 773 -39.00 5.87 34.54
CA ASP A 773 -40.01 5.00 35.14
C ASP A 773 -39.67 4.62 36.59
N HIS A 774 -38.38 4.39 36.91
CA HIS A 774 -37.98 3.85 38.21
C HIS A 774 -37.37 4.91 39.15
N TYR A 775 -36.79 5.98 38.60
CA TYR A 775 -36.07 6.98 39.37
C TYR A 775 -36.60 8.41 39.20
N GLY A 776 -37.59 8.64 38.32
CA GLY A 776 -38.16 9.97 38.06
C GLY A 776 -37.14 10.94 37.43
N VAL A 777 -36.13 10.45 36.77
CA VAL A 777 -35.04 11.20 36.14
C VAL A 777 -35.25 11.27 34.63
N GLY A 778 -35.41 12.48 34.09
CA GLY A 778 -35.46 12.70 32.65
C GLY A 778 -34.06 12.90 32.05
N ALA A 779 -33.71 12.12 31.06
CA ALA A 779 -32.48 12.25 30.30
C ALA A 779 -32.77 12.56 28.82
N GLU A 780 -31.99 13.49 28.23
CA GLU A 780 -31.99 13.69 26.78
C GLU A 780 -31.08 12.68 26.10
N LEU A 781 -31.43 12.23 24.88
CA LEU A 781 -30.58 11.36 24.05
C LEU A 781 -29.96 12.14 22.90
N TRP A 782 -28.66 11.96 22.73
CA TRP A 782 -27.89 12.58 21.66
C TRP A 782 -27.11 11.51 20.88
N SER A 783 -27.18 11.55 19.55
CA SER A 783 -26.38 10.67 18.68
C SER A 783 -25.01 11.33 18.41
N ALA A 784 -23.95 10.64 18.79
CA ALA A 784 -22.57 11.03 18.53
C ALA A 784 -22.03 10.22 17.34
N THR A 785 -22.16 10.79 16.16
CA THR A 785 -21.77 10.11 14.91
C THR A 785 -20.28 10.16 14.62
N SER A 786 -19.52 11.13 15.20
CA SER A 786 -18.07 11.21 14.99
C SER A 786 -17.34 11.97 16.11
N TYR A 787 -16.74 11.27 17.04
CA TYR A 787 -15.87 11.88 18.06
C TYR A 787 -14.59 12.48 17.46
N LYS A 788 -14.04 11.89 16.39
CA LYS A 788 -12.88 12.45 15.68
C LYS A 788 -13.19 13.85 15.14
N ARG A 789 -14.32 14.03 14.46
CA ARG A 789 -14.74 15.32 13.91
C ARG A 789 -14.91 16.37 15.00
N LEU A 790 -15.63 16.03 16.06
CA LEU A 790 -15.82 16.91 17.21
C LEU A 790 -14.50 17.37 17.85
N ARG A 791 -13.55 16.43 17.99
CA ARG A 791 -12.23 16.73 18.53
C ARG A 791 -11.43 17.65 17.62
N GLU A 792 -11.37 17.36 16.32
CA GLU A 792 -10.57 18.14 15.36
C GLU A 792 -11.07 19.58 15.24
N ASP A 793 -12.38 19.77 15.17
CA ASP A 793 -13.00 21.12 15.14
C ASP A 793 -12.70 21.88 16.45
N ALA A 794 -12.76 21.23 17.59
CA ALA A 794 -12.44 21.83 18.88
C ALA A 794 -10.95 22.22 19.00
N LEU A 795 -10.04 21.37 18.51
CA LEU A 795 -8.61 21.68 18.48
C LEU A 795 -8.28 22.85 17.54
N SER A 796 -8.99 22.94 16.41
CA SER A 796 -8.85 24.07 15.48
C SER A 796 -9.25 25.39 16.14
N VAL A 797 -10.36 25.40 16.85
CA VAL A 797 -10.81 26.57 17.64
C VAL A 797 -9.82 26.92 18.75
N GLU A 798 -9.35 25.94 19.50
CA GLU A 798 -8.34 26.15 20.53
C GLU A 798 -7.06 26.77 19.98
N ARG A 799 -6.59 26.25 18.85
CA ARG A 799 -5.42 26.80 18.15
C ARG A 799 -5.67 28.24 17.70
N HIS A 800 -6.83 28.53 17.12
CA HIS A 800 -7.21 29.88 16.71
C HIS A 800 -7.15 30.86 17.90
N ASN A 801 -7.84 30.54 18.98
CA ASN A 801 -7.88 31.38 20.18
C ASN A 801 -6.49 31.64 20.79
N ARG A 802 -5.61 30.63 20.76
CA ARG A 802 -4.25 30.77 21.26
C ARG A 802 -3.38 31.68 20.40
N LEU A 803 -3.57 31.66 19.07
CA LEU A 803 -2.76 32.43 18.12
C LEU A 803 -3.33 33.83 17.84
N HIS A 804 -4.61 34.07 18.19
CA HIS A 804 -5.30 35.36 18.00
C HIS A 804 -5.91 35.83 19.32
N PRO A 805 -5.06 36.14 20.36
CA PRO A 805 -5.52 36.47 21.69
C PRO A 805 -6.24 37.82 21.82
N MET A 806 -6.15 38.66 20.76
CA MET A 806 -6.85 39.97 20.69
C MET A 806 -8.23 39.86 20.04
N ASP A 807 -8.55 38.73 19.38
CA ASP A 807 -9.84 38.53 18.77
C ASP A 807 -10.84 37.98 19.82
N ALA A 808 -12.13 38.08 19.51
CA ALA A 808 -13.14 37.47 20.34
C ALA A 808 -12.96 35.95 20.33
N ALA A 809 -12.83 35.36 21.51
CA ALA A 809 -12.63 33.90 21.63
C ALA A 809 -13.79 33.14 20.97
N LEU A 810 -13.44 32.24 20.03
CA LEU A 810 -14.38 31.30 19.44
C LEU A 810 -14.71 30.18 20.44
N LYS A 811 -15.89 29.59 20.31
CA LYS A 811 -16.28 28.40 21.08
C LYS A 811 -16.13 27.15 20.21
N ALA A 812 -15.68 26.07 20.84
CA ALA A 812 -15.62 24.78 20.16
C ALA A 812 -17.04 24.30 19.79
N PRO A 813 -17.28 23.79 18.57
CA PRO A 813 -18.61 23.33 18.13
C PRO A 813 -19.27 22.35 19.11
N VAL A 814 -18.52 21.39 19.64
CA VAL A 814 -19.01 20.45 20.65
C VAL A 814 -19.45 21.16 21.96
N SER A 815 -18.74 22.21 22.37
CA SER A 815 -19.10 23.01 23.55
C SER A 815 -20.37 23.82 23.29
N GLU A 816 -20.58 24.35 22.09
CA GLU A 816 -21.78 25.05 21.71
C GLU A 816 -22.99 24.13 21.66
N LEU A 817 -22.86 22.97 21.02
CA LEU A 817 -23.91 21.96 20.94
C LEU A 817 -24.38 21.51 22.32
N LEU A 818 -23.46 21.23 23.23
CA LEU A 818 -23.73 20.74 24.58
C LEU A 818 -23.99 21.85 25.60
N ALA A 819 -23.94 23.13 25.21
CA ALA A 819 -24.13 24.24 26.18
C ALA A 819 -25.52 24.24 26.83
N SER A 820 -26.57 23.83 26.11
CA SER A 820 -27.95 23.72 26.61
C SER A 820 -28.31 22.32 27.12
N ALA A 821 -27.44 21.35 26.97
CA ALA A 821 -27.68 19.98 27.42
C ALA A 821 -27.82 19.95 28.97
N PRO A 822 -28.82 19.24 29.55
CA PRO A 822 -29.05 19.27 30.99
C PRO A 822 -28.06 18.35 31.73
N GLY A 823 -27.72 18.73 32.96
CA GLY A 823 -27.07 17.94 34.00
C GLY A 823 -25.72 17.28 33.59
N PRO A 824 -25.43 16.14 34.24
CA PRO A 824 -24.24 15.35 33.84
C PRO A 824 -24.40 14.79 32.45
N ILE A 825 -23.30 14.49 31.82
CA ILE A 825 -23.26 13.84 30.48
C ILE A 825 -22.65 12.46 30.65
N VAL A 826 -23.36 11.43 30.21
CA VAL A 826 -22.88 10.05 30.13
C VAL A 826 -22.76 9.67 28.68
N ALA A 827 -21.57 9.25 28.22
CA ALA A 827 -21.33 8.76 26.87
C ALA A 827 -21.16 7.22 26.89
N VAL A 828 -21.96 6.52 26.10
CA VAL A 828 -21.89 5.05 25.97
C VAL A 828 -21.57 4.64 24.51
N THR A 829 -20.63 3.73 24.36
CA THR A 829 -20.16 3.23 23.07
C THR A 829 -19.82 1.75 23.13
N ASP A 830 -19.88 1.06 21.97
CA ASP A 830 -19.43 -0.33 21.85
C ASP A 830 -17.91 -0.41 21.50
N PHE A 831 -17.23 0.72 21.53
CA PHE A 831 -15.78 0.87 21.44
C PHE A 831 -15.18 1.19 22.81
N MET A 832 -13.85 1.22 22.89
CA MET A 832 -13.16 1.60 24.13
C MET A 832 -13.47 3.04 24.54
N ARG A 833 -13.43 3.33 25.84
CA ARG A 833 -13.73 4.66 26.42
C ARG A 833 -12.88 5.78 25.88
N ALA A 834 -11.65 5.47 25.43
CA ALA A 834 -10.78 6.45 24.77
C ALA A 834 -11.40 7.09 23.51
N VAL A 835 -12.45 6.49 22.93
CA VAL A 835 -13.16 7.08 21.78
C VAL A 835 -14.00 8.29 22.21
N PRO A 836 -14.96 8.21 23.14
CA PRO A 836 -15.67 9.39 23.64
C PRO A 836 -14.80 10.32 24.51
N ASP A 837 -13.77 9.82 25.18
CA ASP A 837 -12.85 10.64 25.99
C ASP A 837 -12.13 11.71 25.16
N GLN A 838 -12.07 11.58 23.84
CA GLN A 838 -11.49 12.57 22.94
C GLN A 838 -12.10 13.97 23.07
N ILE A 839 -13.35 14.08 23.54
CA ILE A 839 -14.04 15.36 23.72
C ILE A 839 -14.12 15.84 25.16
N SER A 840 -13.63 15.07 26.17
CA SER A 840 -13.80 15.32 27.60
C SER A 840 -13.41 16.74 28.03
N ARG A 841 -12.29 17.26 27.53
CA ARG A 841 -11.77 18.59 27.84
C ARG A 841 -12.58 19.75 27.24
N PHE A 842 -13.47 19.46 26.29
CA PHE A 842 -14.31 20.44 25.60
C PHE A 842 -15.75 20.45 26.12
N ILE A 843 -16.08 19.64 27.11
CA ILE A 843 -17.41 19.62 27.72
C ILE A 843 -17.65 20.95 28.43
N PRO A 844 -18.71 21.70 28.09
CA PRO A 844 -18.97 23.00 28.68
C PRO A 844 -19.47 22.84 30.14
N PRO A 845 -19.14 23.78 31.03
CA PRO A 845 -19.68 23.79 32.37
C PRO A 845 -21.22 23.93 32.33
N LEU A 846 -21.89 23.51 33.39
CA LEU A 846 -23.31 23.75 33.54
C LEU A 846 -23.63 25.25 33.54
N PRO A 847 -24.78 25.67 32.94
CA PRO A 847 -25.23 27.06 33.06
C PRO A 847 -25.37 27.44 34.53
N SER A 848 -24.58 28.41 34.99
CA SER A 848 -24.56 28.85 36.37
C SER A 848 -24.32 30.36 36.44
N LYS A 849 -24.94 31.04 37.45
CA LYS A 849 -24.65 32.44 37.80
C LYS A 849 -23.41 32.54 38.68
N ALA A 850 -22.85 31.43 39.13
CA ALA A 850 -21.65 31.40 39.98
C ALA A 850 -20.43 31.86 39.18
N LYS A 851 -19.52 32.60 39.83
CA LYS A 851 -18.26 33.09 39.19
C LYS A 851 -17.34 31.93 38.74
N ASN A 852 -17.39 30.81 39.46
CA ASN A 852 -16.69 29.56 39.15
C ASN A 852 -17.69 28.42 39.31
N PRO A 853 -18.43 28.05 38.24
CA PRO A 853 -19.34 26.91 38.31
C PRO A 853 -18.53 25.61 38.49
N PRO A 854 -19.08 24.61 39.20
CA PRO A 854 -18.45 23.33 39.32
C PRO A 854 -18.28 22.71 37.90
N PRO A 855 -17.25 21.91 37.66
CA PRO A 855 -17.10 21.17 36.40
C PRO A 855 -18.31 20.27 36.21
N ARG A 856 -18.79 20.15 34.98
CA ARG A 856 -19.86 19.23 34.62
C ARG A 856 -19.33 17.79 34.66
N PRO A 857 -19.95 16.85 35.38
CA PRO A 857 -19.59 15.43 35.29
C PRO A 857 -19.72 14.93 33.86
N PHE A 858 -18.65 14.31 33.33
CA PHE A 858 -18.60 13.62 32.05
C PHE A 858 -18.11 12.20 32.30
N LEU A 859 -18.98 11.23 32.21
CA LEU A 859 -18.69 9.81 32.43
C LEU A 859 -18.75 9.07 31.11
N THR A 860 -17.79 8.18 30.89
CA THR A 860 -17.70 7.38 29.70
C THR A 860 -17.82 5.90 30.00
N LEU A 861 -18.64 5.18 29.23
CA LEU A 861 -18.81 3.74 29.29
C LEU A 861 -18.42 3.16 27.95
N GLY A 862 -17.56 2.14 27.94
CA GLY A 862 -17.05 1.55 26.74
C GLY A 862 -16.41 0.19 27.00
N THR A 863 -16.07 -0.50 25.94
CA THR A 863 -15.63 -1.89 25.94
C THR A 863 -14.11 -2.01 26.02
N ASP A 864 -13.51 -1.53 27.12
CA ASP A 864 -12.07 -1.65 27.34
C ASP A 864 -11.65 -3.09 27.63
N GLY A 865 -10.48 -3.50 27.13
CA GLY A 865 -9.92 -4.85 27.32
C GLY A 865 -10.04 -5.73 26.07
N PHE A 866 -9.82 -7.03 26.24
CA PHE A 866 -9.99 -8.01 25.16
C PHE A 866 -11.45 -8.41 25.00
N GLY A 867 -11.85 -8.73 23.76
CA GLY A 867 -13.15 -9.32 23.45
C GLY A 867 -13.36 -10.68 24.12
N ARG A 868 -14.63 -11.08 24.27
CA ARG A 868 -15.06 -12.33 24.88
C ARG A 868 -16.14 -13.00 24.04
N SER A 869 -16.17 -14.35 24.04
CA SER A 869 -17.25 -15.12 23.42
C SER A 869 -18.37 -15.29 24.42
N ASP A 870 -19.50 -14.65 24.19
CA ASP A 870 -20.73 -14.83 25.00
C ASP A 870 -21.94 -14.25 24.25
N THR A 871 -23.12 -14.28 24.90
CA THR A 871 -24.29 -13.55 24.41
C THR A 871 -24.07 -12.05 24.52
N ARG A 872 -24.84 -11.28 23.76
CA ARG A 872 -24.72 -9.81 23.73
C ARG A 872 -25.02 -9.18 25.09
N GLU A 873 -26.01 -9.73 25.79
CA GLU A 873 -26.39 -9.29 27.12
C GLU A 873 -25.28 -9.55 28.15
N ALA A 874 -24.66 -10.73 28.11
CA ALA A 874 -23.54 -11.08 28.98
C ALA A 874 -22.31 -10.22 28.68
N LEU A 875 -22.00 -9.98 27.40
CA LEU A 875 -20.90 -9.10 26.99
C LEU A 875 -21.11 -7.66 27.47
N ARG A 876 -22.31 -7.10 27.31
CA ARG A 876 -22.61 -5.75 27.78
C ARG A 876 -22.50 -5.63 29.30
N ARG A 877 -22.93 -6.66 30.03
CA ARG A 877 -22.78 -6.75 31.50
C ARG A 877 -21.31 -6.82 31.88
N PHE A 878 -20.52 -7.68 31.18
CA PHE A 878 -19.07 -7.83 31.41
C PHE A 878 -18.31 -6.53 31.21
N PHE A 879 -18.61 -5.78 30.12
CA PHE A 879 -17.95 -4.52 29.78
C PHE A 879 -18.57 -3.30 30.48
N GLU A 880 -19.56 -3.49 31.32
CA GLU A 880 -20.23 -2.42 32.09
C GLU A 880 -20.87 -1.35 31.18
N THR A 881 -21.43 -1.81 30.03
CA THR A 881 -22.08 -0.94 29.04
C THR A 881 -23.56 -1.26 28.82
N ASP A 882 -24.17 -2.06 29.70
CA ASP A 882 -25.59 -2.37 29.65
C ASP A 882 -26.47 -1.23 30.24
N GLU A 883 -27.79 -1.37 30.17
CA GLU A 883 -28.77 -0.44 30.70
C GLU A 883 -28.46 -0.06 32.15
N ALA A 884 -28.18 -1.07 33.03
CA ALA A 884 -27.97 -0.87 34.47
C ALA A 884 -26.77 0.05 34.74
N HIS A 885 -25.64 -0.17 34.05
CA HIS A 885 -24.46 0.66 34.23
C HIS A 885 -24.64 2.08 33.69
N VAL A 886 -25.40 2.27 32.58
CA VAL A 886 -25.78 3.61 32.11
C VAL A 886 -26.65 4.34 33.09
N VAL A 887 -27.66 3.65 33.69
CA VAL A 887 -28.53 4.22 34.74
C VAL A 887 -27.70 4.65 35.95
N VAL A 888 -26.84 3.76 36.46
CA VAL A 888 -25.97 4.07 37.63
C VAL A 888 -25.01 5.22 37.30
N ALA A 889 -24.41 5.30 36.11
CA ALA A 889 -23.54 6.39 35.72
C ALA A 889 -24.29 7.75 35.70
N VAL A 890 -25.50 7.80 35.18
CA VAL A 890 -26.34 9.01 35.20
C VAL A 890 -26.67 9.45 36.64
N LEU A 891 -27.11 8.51 37.48
CA LEU A 891 -27.42 8.80 38.89
C LEU A 891 -26.16 9.22 39.67
N THR A 892 -25.01 8.63 39.40
CA THR A 892 -23.71 9.04 39.96
C THR A 892 -23.39 10.50 39.63
N GLY A 893 -23.48 10.88 38.36
CA GLY A 893 -23.24 12.25 37.93
C GLY A 893 -24.23 13.26 38.57
N LEU A 894 -25.49 12.86 38.76
CA LEU A 894 -26.47 13.69 39.48
C LEU A 894 -26.15 13.81 41.00
N ALA A 895 -25.66 12.74 41.62
CA ALA A 895 -25.23 12.75 43.02
C ALA A 895 -23.97 13.62 43.21
N GLU A 896 -23.02 13.59 42.29
CA GLU A 896 -21.83 14.49 42.29
C GLU A 896 -22.22 15.97 42.19
N LEU A 897 -23.28 16.27 41.46
CA LEU A 897 -23.87 17.62 41.41
C LEU A 897 -24.71 17.98 42.62
N GLY A 898 -24.95 17.04 43.56
CA GLY A 898 -25.82 17.23 44.71
C GLY A 898 -27.31 17.34 44.35
N THR A 899 -27.72 16.91 43.16
CA THR A 899 -29.10 16.94 42.67
C THR A 899 -29.94 15.83 43.30
N ILE A 900 -29.32 14.70 43.61
CA ILE A 900 -29.92 13.53 44.28
C ILE A 900 -29.05 13.06 45.44
N ASP A 901 -29.65 12.32 46.41
CA ASP A 901 -28.91 11.68 47.49
C ASP A 901 -28.10 10.48 46.93
N PRO A 902 -26.80 10.30 47.27
CA PRO A 902 -26.01 9.12 46.90
C PRO A 902 -26.68 7.78 47.26
N LYS A 903 -27.58 7.71 48.20
CA LYS A 903 -28.39 6.51 48.49
C LYS A 903 -29.24 6.05 47.33
N VAL A 904 -29.59 6.95 46.41
CA VAL A 904 -30.34 6.57 45.19
C VAL A 904 -29.45 5.76 44.25
N VAL A 905 -28.17 6.10 44.17
CA VAL A 905 -27.16 5.34 43.41
C VAL A 905 -26.97 3.95 44.03
N ASP A 906 -26.77 3.88 45.35
CA ASP A 906 -26.63 2.63 46.10
C ASP A 906 -27.88 1.74 45.96
N LYS A 907 -29.08 2.35 45.94
CA LYS A 907 -30.33 1.61 45.64
C LYS A 907 -30.29 1.04 44.22
N ALA A 908 -29.91 1.82 43.22
CA ALA A 908 -29.84 1.36 41.84
C ALA A 908 -28.86 0.18 41.66
N ILE A 909 -27.69 0.25 42.28
CA ILE A 909 -26.70 -0.84 42.28
C ILE A 909 -27.33 -2.13 42.82
N ARG A 910 -28.12 -2.06 43.91
CA ARG A 910 -28.83 -3.24 44.44
C ARG A 910 -30.01 -3.68 43.58
N ASP A 911 -30.78 -2.73 43.04
CA ASP A 911 -31.96 -3.05 42.21
C ASP A 911 -31.57 -3.83 40.97
N TYR A 912 -30.37 -3.54 40.37
CA TYR A 912 -29.82 -4.20 39.22
C TYR A 912 -28.87 -5.36 39.52
N ASP A 913 -28.66 -5.69 40.81
CA ASP A 913 -27.76 -6.76 41.27
C ASP A 913 -26.36 -6.63 40.61
N LEU A 914 -25.77 -5.42 40.73
CA LEU A 914 -24.44 -5.16 40.19
C LEU A 914 -23.34 -5.64 41.14
N GLU A 915 -22.38 -6.41 40.59
CA GLU A 915 -21.19 -6.81 41.33
C GLU A 915 -20.26 -5.62 41.51
N THR A 916 -19.96 -5.25 42.77
CA THR A 916 -19.14 -4.07 43.07
C THR A 916 -17.67 -4.32 43.33
N ASP A 917 -17.30 -5.59 43.60
CA ASP A 917 -15.95 -5.99 44.00
C ASP A 917 -15.22 -6.82 42.95
N THR A 918 -15.55 -6.61 41.67
CA THR A 918 -14.87 -7.26 40.54
C THR A 918 -13.70 -6.39 40.00
N ASP A 919 -12.71 -7.06 39.43
CA ASP A 919 -11.64 -6.35 38.71
C ASP A 919 -12.20 -5.61 37.47
N ASP A 920 -11.49 -4.57 37.07
CA ASP A 920 -11.80 -3.83 35.83
C ASP A 920 -11.84 -4.76 34.59
N PRO A 921 -12.73 -4.58 33.59
CA PRO A 921 -12.88 -5.44 32.44
C PRO A 921 -11.56 -5.70 31.67
N TRP A 922 -10.65 -4.72 31.65
CA TRP A 922 -9.33 -4.88 30.96
C TRP A 922 -8.31 -5.69 31.76
N LYS A 923 -8.62 -6.06 33.00
CA LYS A 923 -7.75 -6.91 33.86
C LYS A 923 -8.27 -8.34 33.97
N ARG A 924 -9.53 -8.55 33.62
CA ARG A 924 -10.18 -9.86 33.67
C ARG A 924 -9.93 -10.72 32.46
#